data_8dcce0128255002debe80d9552d1c0b7
#
_entry.id   8dcce0128255002debe80d9552d1c0b7
#
_cell.length_a   1.000
_cell.length_b   1.000
_cell.length_c   1.000
_cell.angle_alpha   90.00
_cell.angle_beta   90.00
_cell.angle_gamma   90.00
#
_symmetry.space_group_name_H-M   'P 1'
#
loop_
_entity.id
_entity.type
_entity.pdbx_description
1 polymer ?
#
loop_
_entity_poly.entity_id
_entity_poly.type
_entity_poly.pdbx_seq_one_letter_code
_entity_poly.pdbx_strand_id
1 'polypeptide(L)'
;SNFRLPDYILPFHYDLHMEPDLNTDIYTGDVSVHLKLTQPSQHLWLHIRDTFVTVMPSLQRSSPSGVTSVKLKQCFEYKPQEYVVVEAAEQLSVTGPDEHYVLTLHFQGWLNGSLVGFYRTTYQENGVTKKIAATDHEPTDARKSFPCFDEPNKKATYTISITHDSTYKALSNMPVEKTEKLSEQKTKTSFMKSVKMSTYLVCFAVHQFDFVERTSKRGIPLIRIMSLSAMINVTKEYKIHFVPAADKIAIPDFGTGAMENWGLITYRETNLLFDEKESSSVNKQRVASVIAHELVHQWFGNIVTMDWWDDLWLNEGFASFFEYIGVEEAEHDWGMRDVMLINDVYPVMVDDALLSSHPIIVDVSSPAEITSVFDAISYNKGASILRMLEDLLGRDTFRDGCRRYLKTYLFQNAKTSDFWKALADVKTHFNVFGVFFIYYYIMDTWTKQMGYPVLSLTNTDTEAKLTQTRFLLDPNADPSQPTTPLGYKWTIPVKWKALDSTNNSFIFEKGQTVISGYSHATNGLIKVNKDHMGFYRVNHHDQMWSDIAEQLLMDHQVSIMADMVDYGNAFNLTRYLADETEYIVWDRVSASISYVREMLADDYCTPYFRLGSKVFTITSRAGDLSFYEKSCKMLLREIVLGIACQMGDQEALDQASDIFNKWIKGTIGSVPVNLRLLVYRYGMMNSGTEESWEIMFQKYLSATLAQEKDKLLYGLASVKNIHLLHRLLEATKNESIIRSQDVFTLVQYVSRSSDGKIMAWDWMTLNWDYLVNRYTINDRNLGRLPARITTTYSSNLQLWKMEHFFALHPNAGAGEMPRKQALETVKNNIEWVERNKDEIRFWLENNVS
;
A
#
# COMPACT_ATOMS: atom_id res chain seq x y z
N SER A 1 -19.38 20.78 7.71
CA SER A 1 -18.60 21.37 6.61
C SER A 1 -18.73 20.51 5.37
N ASN A 2 -19.10 21.10 4.23
CA ASN A 2 -19.30 20.33 3.02
C ASN A 2 -18.10 20.57 2.08
N PHE A 3 -17.30 19.53 1.86
CA PHE A 3 -16.18 19.55 0.88
C PHE A 3 -16.63 19.11 -0.53
N ARG A 4 -17.90 18.68 -0.69
CA ARG A 4 -18.45 18.21 -1.96
C ARG A 4 -18.91 19.37 -2.83
N LEU A 5 -18.58 19.27 -4.13
CA LEU A 5 -19.07 20.22 -5.12
C LEU A 5 -20.54 19.98 -5.43
N PRO A 6 -21.28 21.02 -5.88
CA PRO A 6 -22.68 20.88 -6.27
C PRO A 6 -22.89 19.90 -7.43
N ASP A 7 -23.89 19.04 -7.30
CA ASP A 7 -24.20 18.02 -8.31
C ASP A 7 -24.77 18.60 -9.61
N TYR A 8 -25.31 19.82 -9.55
CA TYR A 8 -25.90 20.46 -10.72
C TYR A 8 -24.90 21.08 -11.70
N ILE A 9 -23.61 21.08 -11.38
CA ILE A 9 -22.52 21.55 -12.25
C ILE A 9 -21.80 20.30 -12.81
N LEU A 10 -21.88 20.12 -14.14
CA LEU A 10 -21.37 18.93 -14.81
C LEU A 10 -20.26 19.33 -15.80
N PRO A 11 -18.97 19.19 -15.43
CA PRO A 11 -17.88 19.33 -16.38
C PRO A 11 -17.89 18.19 -17.38
N PHE A 12 -17.51 18.43 -18.63
CA PHE A 12 -17.40 17.39 -19.64
C PHE A 12 -16.13 17.48 -20.50
N HIS A 13 -15.44 18.65 -20.49
CA HIS A 13 -14.17 18.85 -21.18
C HIS A 13 -13.34 19.91 -20.52
N TYR A 14 -12.02 19.75 -20.54
CA TYR A 14 -11.00 20.70 -20.10
C TYR A 14 -10.02 20.94 -21.22
N ASP A 15 -9.76 22.22 -21.56
CA ASP A 15 -8.57 22.66 -22.26
C ASP A 15 -7.59 23.20 -21.21
N LEU A 16 -6.48 22.48 -20.98
CA LEU A 16 -5.50 22.77 -19.95
C LEU A 16 -4.14 23.11 -20.58
N HIS A 17 -3.63 24.26 -20.27
CA HIS A 17 -2.28 24.67 -20.64
C HIS A 17 -1.43 24.92 -19.40
N MET A 18 -0.20 24.35 -19.38
CA MET A 18 0.76 24.49 -18.29
C MET A 18 2.08 25.07 -18.82
N GLU A 19 2.68 25.96 -18.05
CA GLU A 19 3.99 26.53 -18.36
C GLU A 19 4.89 26.54 -17.11
N PRO A 20 5.58 25.40 -16.82
CA PRO A 20 6.52 25.33 -15.71
C PRO A 20 7.87 25.99 -16.06
N ASP A 21 8.42 26.73 -15.11
CA ASP A 21 9.80 27.22 -15.11
C ASP A 21 10.61 26.55 -14.00
N LEU A 22 11.44 25.59 -14.38
CA LEU A 22 12.30 24.86 -13.46
C LEU A 22 13.48 25.68 -12.91
N ASN A 23 13.73 26.91 -13.40
CA ASN A 23 14.74 27.80 -12.85
C ASN A 23 14.20 28.58 -11.65
N THR A 24 12.95 29.04 -11.74
CA THR A 24 12.28 29.81 -10.68
C THR A 24 11.45 28.98 -9.75
N ASP A 25 11.23 27.70 -10.09
CA ASP A 25 10.32 26.77 -9.40
C ASP A 25 8.86 27.29 -9.34
N ILE A 26 8.45 28.07 -10.36
CA ILE A 26 7.10 28.62 -10.53
C ILE A 26 6.49 28.02 -11.80
N TYR A 27 5.19 27.80 -11.79
CA TYR A 27 4.45 27.52 -13.01
C TYR A 27 3.25 28.45 -13.15
N THR A 28 2.89 28.72 -14.37
CA THR A 28 1.62 29.38 -14.73
C THR A 28 0.81 28.47 -15.61
N GLY A 29 -0.47 28.71 -15.69
CA GLY A 29 -1.35 27.96 -16.56
C GLY A 29 -2.67 28.66 -16.81
N ASP A 30 -3.38 28.14 -17.76
CA ASP A 30 -4.77 28.47 -18.01
C ASP A 30 -5.60 27.20 -18.22
N VAL A 31 -6.82 27.23 -17.72
CA VAL A 31 -7.78 26.15 -17.89
C VAL A 31 -9.11 26.69 -18.36
N SER A 32 -9.63 26.14 -19.45
CA SER A 32 -11.00 26.37 -19.92
C SER A 32 -11.84 25.15 -19.65
N VAL A 33 -12.81 25.27 -18.71
CA VAL A 33 -13.69 24.18 -18.32
C VAL A 33 -15.03 24.33 -19.05
N HIS A 34 -15.36 23.35 -19.86
CA HIS A 34 -16.65 23.24 -20.52
C HIS A 34 -17.61 22.51 -19.61
N LEU A 35 -18.71 23.17 -19.22
CA LEU A 35 -19.63 22.62 -18.22
C LEU A 35 -21.09 22.82 -18.60
N LYS A 36 -21.95 21.95 -18.11
CA LYS A 36 -23.43 22.04 -18.20
C LYS A 36 -24.01 22.35 -16.83
N LEU A 37 -25.13 23.07 -16.80
CA LEU A 37 -25.91 23.32 -15.61
C LEU A 37 -27.26 22.60 -15.72
N THR A 38 -27.61 21.80 -14.70
CA THR A 38 -28.91 21.13 -14.59
C THR A 38 -29.92 21.91 -13.74
N GLN A 39 -29.40 22.92 -12.99
CA GLN A 39 -30.20 23.85 -12.21
C GLN A 39 -29.70 25.28 -12.42
N PRO A 40 -30.54 26.34 -12.29
CA PRO A 40 -30.07 27.71 -12.34
C PRO A 40 -29.14 28.01 -11.17
N SER A 41 -28.05 28.73 -11.42
CA SER A 41 -27.13 29.14 -10.38
C SER A 41 -26.48 30.49 -10.66
N GLN A 42 -26.17 31.23 -9.63
CA GLN A 42 -25.37 32.46 -9.76
C GLN A 42 -23.87 32.19 -9.49
N HIS A 43 -23.53 31.02 -8.94
CA HIS A 43 -22.18 30.66 -8.54
C HIS A 43 -21.72 29.38 -9.22
N LEU A 44 -20.46 29.38 -9.67
CA LEU A 44 -19.73 28.22 -10.11
C LEU A 44 -18.64 27.92 -9.10
N TRP A 45 -18.59 26.69 -8.61
CA TRP A 45 -17.69 26.22 -7.55
C TRP A 45 -16.71 25.23 -8.14
N LEU A 46 -15.40 25.45 -7.95
CA LEU A 46 -14.34 24.50 -8.31
C LEU A 46 -13.42 24.32 -7.11
N HIS A 47 -12.65 23.25 -7.08
CA HIS A 47 -11.60 23.05 -6.12
C HIS A 47 -10.32 23.78 -6.55
N ILE A 48 -9.59 24.33 -5.58
CA ILE A 48 -8.25 24.92 -5.71
C ILE A 48 -7.52 24.84 -4.37
N ARG A 49 -6.23 24.53 -4.41
CA ARG A 49 -5.36 24.53 -3.22
C ARG A 49 -3.91 24.81 -3.62
N ASP A 50 -3.20 25.62 -2.83
CA ASP A 50 -1.79 25.98 -3.03
C ASP A 50 -1.45 26.56 -4.42
N THR A 51 -2.45 26.94 -5.19
CA THR A 51 -2.41 27.74 -6.41
C THR A 51 -3.36 28.91 -6.25
N PHE A 52 -3.29 29.91 -7.08
CA PHE A 52 -4.20 31.06 -7.03
C PHE A 52 -4.57 31.55 -8.42
N VAL A 53 -5.76 32.11 -8.54
CA VAL A 53 -6.24 32.74 -9.77
C VAL A 53 -5.61 34.11 -9.91
N THR A 54 -4.93 34.35 -11.04
CA THR A 54 -4.11 35.55 -11.24
C THR A 54 -4.87 36.77 -11.76
N VAL A 55 -5.93 36.53 -12.51
CA VAL A 55 -6.77 37.60 -13.11
C VAL A 55 -8.25 37.18 -13.04
N MET A 56 -9.14 38.17 -13.16
CA MET A 56 -10.59 37.89 -13.20
C MET A 56 -10.91 36.88 -14.29
N PRO A 57 -11.60 35.74 -13.98
CA PRO A 57 -11.97 34.73 -14.97
C PRO A 57 -12.87 35.30 -16.06
N SER A 58 -12.96 34.59 -17.18
CA SER A 58 -13.97 34.83 -18.21
C SER A 58 -14.97 33.71 -18.26
N LEU A 59 -16.25 34.05 -18.53
CA LEU A 59 -17.32 33.09 -18.72
C LEU A 59 -18.04 33.36 -20.04
N GLN A 60 -18.21 32.31 -20.81
CA GLN A 60 -18.95 32.36 -22.07
C GLN A 60 -20.06 31.32 -22.05
N ARG A 61 -21.20 31.66 -22.72
CA ARG A 61 -22.26 30.68 -23.05
C ARG A 61 -22.19 30.37 -24.53
N SER A 62 -22.01 29.13 -24.86
CA SER A 62 -22.04 28.59 -26.22
C SER A 62 -23.42 27.99 -26.47
N SER A 63 -24.02 28.34 -27.58
CA SER A 63 -25.34 27.85 -28.05
C SER A 63 -25.34 27.73 -29.58
N PRO A 64 -26.33 27.08 -30.19
CA PRO A 64 -26.46 27.03 -31.64
C PRO A 64 -26.57 28.40 -32.33
N SER A 65 -27.02 29.43 -31.61
CA SER A 65 -27.10 30.82 -32.11
C SER A 65 -25.75 31.59 -32.00
N GLY A 66 -24.71 31.00 -31.40
CA GLY A 66 -23.41 31.59 -31.24
C GLY A 66 -22.90 31.62 -29.80
N VAL A 67 -21.75 32.23 -29.60
CA VAL A 67 -21.06 32.40 -28.31
C VAL A 67 -21.35 33.80 -27.77
N THR A 68 -21.80 33.84 -26.50
CA THR A 68 -22.08 35.11 -25.81
C THR A 68 -21.23 35.20 -24.53
N SER A 69 -20.67 36.38 -24.28
CA SER A 69 -19.95 36.64 -23.02
C SER A 69 -20.92 36.85 -21.87
N VAL A 70 -20.64 36.19 -20.71
CA VAL A 70 -21.42 36.36 -19.48
C VAL A 70 -20.66 37.27 -18.53
N LYS A 71 -21.31 38.31 -18.02
CA LYS A 71 -20.70 39.27 -17.09
C LYS A 71 -20.54 38.60 -15.73
N LEU A 72 -19.30 38.64 -15.19
CA LEU A 72 -18.98 38.20 -13.85
C LEU A 72 -18.98 39.38 -12.87
N LYS A 73 -19.36 39.10 -11.62
CA LYS A 73 -19.36 40.09 -10.53
C LYS A 73 -18.08 40.02 -9.72
N GLN A 74 -17.68 38.81 -9.31
CA GLN A 74 -16.43 38.56 -8.55
C GLN A 74 -15.94 37.12 -8.68
N CYS A 75 -14.69 36.95 -8.32
CA CYS A 75 -14.05 35.63 -8.11
C CYS A 75 -13.29 35.70 -6.79
N PHE A 76 -13.45 34.70 -5.94
CA PHE A 76 -12.75 34.62 -4.66
C PHE A 76 -12.45 33.17 -4.23
N GLU A 77 -11.41 32.99 -3.45
CA GLU A 77 -11.06 31.68 -2.89
C GLU A 77 -11.64 31.54 -1.48
N TYR A 78 -12.17 30.35 -1.19
CA TYR A 78 -12.63 29.95 0.13
C TYR A 78 -11.78 28.80 0.65
N LYS A 79 -10.65 29.16 1.25
CA LYS A 79 -9.58 28.22 1.68
C LYS A 79 -10.03 27.10 2.63
N PRO A 80 -10.98 27.31 3.58
CA PRO A 80 -11.36 26.22 4.51
C PRO A 80 -11.92 24.97 3.85
N GLN A 81 -12.56 25.09 2.66
CA GLN A 81 -13.07 23.96 1.87
C GLN A 81 -12.33 23.81 0.52
N GLU A 82 -11.23 24.53 0.34
CA GLU A 82 -10.40 24.45 -0.88
C GLU A 82 -11.19 24.82 -2.15
N TYR A 83 -12.07 25.87 -2.09
CA TYR A 83 -12.86 26.31 -3.22
C TYR A 83 -12.33 27.60 -3.85
N VAL A 84 -12.50 27.69 -5.15
CA VAL A 84 -12.62 28.95 -5.89
C VAL A 84 -14.06 29.11 -6.35
N VAL A 85 -14.63 30.30 -6.10
CA VAL A 85 -16.03 30.62 -6.41
C VAL A 85 -16.06 31.74 -7.42
N VAL A 86 -16.75 31.53 -8.53
CA VAL A 86 -16.97 32.53 -9.57
C VAL A 86 -18.46 32.93 -9.53
N GLU A 87 -18.72 34.21 -9.21
CA GLU A 87 -20.08 34.77 -9.13
C GLU A 87 -20.43 35.51 -10.42
N ALA A 88 -21.47 35.06 -11.10
CA ALA A 88 -22.02 35.75 -12.25
C ALA A 88 -22.84 37.01 -11.82
N ALA A 89 -22.87 38.05 -12.66
CA ALA A 89 -23.65 39.25 -12.37
C ALA A 89 -25.15 38.98 -12.34
N GLU A 90 -25.61 37.99 -13.14
CA GLU A 90 -26.97 37.52 -13.22
C GLU A 90 -27.05 36.01 -13.06
N GLN A 91 -28.22 35.49 -12.75
CA GLN A 91 -28.44 34.05 -12.60
C GLN A 91 -28.17 33.33 -13.93
N LEU A 92 -27.28 32.32 -13.90
CA LEU A 92 -27.02 31.44 -15.02
C LEU A 92 -28.20 30.49 -15.21
N SER A 93 -28.67 30.34 -16.44
CA SER A 93 -29.78 29.45 -16.77
C SER A 93 -29.28 28.02 -17.01
N VAL A 94 -30.20 27.06 -16.88
CA VAL A 94 -29.99 25.65 -17.25
C VAL A 94 -29.56 25.56 -18.71
N THR A 95 -28.66 24.65 -19.02
CA THR A 95 -28.16 24.41 -20.38
C THR A 95 -29.03 23.43 -21.13
N GLY A 96 -29.39 23.75 -22.38
CA GLY A 96 -30.05 22.81 -23.30
C GLY A 96 -29.08 21.73 -23.82
N PRO A 97 -29.56 20.78 -24.65
CA PRO A 97 -28.73 19.70 -25.17
C PRO A 97 -27.46 20.17 -25.88
N ASP A 98 -27.56 21.21 -26.70
CA ASP A 98 -26.46 21.76 -27.52
C ASP A 98 -25.88 23.05 -26.93
N GLU A 99 -26.12 23.30 -25.63
CA GLU A 99 -25.65 24.47 -24.93
C GLU A 99 -24.70 24.08 -23.82
N HIS A 100 -23.72 24.96 -23.55
CA HIS A 100 -22.80 24.81 -22.44
C HIS A 100 -22.19 26.15 -22.07
N TYR A 101 -21.60 26.21 -20.88
CA TYR A 101 -20.74 27.31 -20.43
C TYR A 101 -19.27 26.94 -20.60
N VAL A 102 -18.42 27.92 -20.89
CA VAL A 102 -16.97 27.79 -20.89
C VAL A 102 -16.40 28.79 -19.89
N LEU A 103 -15.85 28.28 -18.81
CA LEU A 103 -15.20 29.05 -17.76
C LEU A 103 -13.69 28.96 -17.95
N THR A 104 -13.04 30.11 -18.19
CA THR A 104 -11.58 30.19 -18.33
C THR A 104 -10.96 30.89 -17.12
N LEU A 105 -10.00 30.19 -16.46
CA LEU A 105 -9.22 30.71 -15.33
C LEU A 105 -7.73 30.70 -15.71
N HIS A 106 -7.05 31.79 -15.35
CA HIS A 106 -5.58 31.88 -15.39
C HIS A 106 -5.07 31.76 -13.97
N PHE A 107 -4.05 30.93 -13.76
CA PHE A 107 -3.56 30.59 -12.41
C PHE A 107 -2.04 30.50 -12.36
N GLN A 108 -1.52 30.57 -11.14
CA GLN A 108 -0.10 30.36 -10.84
C GLN A 108 0.05 29.45 -9.62
N GLY A 109 1.11 28.64 -9.62
CA GLY A 109 1.52 27.81 -8.49
C GLY A 109 3.02 27.65 -8.42
N TRP A 110 3.47 26.82 -7.48
CA TRP A 110 4.88 26.56 -7.20
C TRP A 110 5.20 25.08 -7.32
N LEU A 111 6.39 24.78 -7.86
CA LEU A 111 6.91 23.43 -8.02
C LEU A 111 7.66 22.92 -6.77
N ASN A 112 7.86 23.77 -5.77
CA ASN A 112 8.54 23.43 -4.52
C ASN A 112 7.54 23.02 -3.44
N GLY A 113 8.01 22.27 -2.44
CA GLY A 113 7.20 21.82 -1.30
C GLY A 113 7.04 20.31 -1.25
N SER A 114 5.80 19.84 -1.06
CA SER A 114 5.48 18.41 -0.90
C SER A 114 5.58 17.64 -2.23
N LEU A 115 5.56 16.31 -2.14
CA LEU A 115 5.61 15.40 -3.29
C LEU A 115 4.22 15.09 -3.89
N VAL A 116 3.25 16.03 -3.77
CA VAL A 116 1.89 15.92 -4.32
C VAL A 116 1.51 17.15 -5.11
N GLY A 117 0.55 17.04 -6.02
CA GLY A 117 0.21 18.06 -7.00
C GLY A 117 1.24 18.09 -8.13
N PHE A 118 1.57 19.28 -8.63
CA PHE A 118 2.64 19.48 -9.60
C PHE A 118 3.89 19.97 -8.87
N TYR A 119 4.93 19.16 -8.83
CA TYR A 119 6.13 19.40 -8.04
C TYR A 119 7.40 19.15 -8.84
N ARG A 120 8.53 19.66 -8.37
CA ARG A 120 9.86 19.39 -8.92
C ARG A 120 10.64 18.44 -8.01
N THR A 121 11.47 17.62 -8.64
CA THR A 121 12.52 16.87 -7.96
C THR A 121 13.83 16.96 -8.72
N THR A 122 14.92 16.44 -8.13
CA THR A 122 16.26 16.49 -8.71
C THR A 122 16.87 15.09 -8.80
N TYR A 123 17.77 14.92 -9.74
CA TYR A 123 18.59 13.71 -9.87
C TYR A 123 20.01 14.07 -10.31
N GLN A 124 20.95 13.15 -10.08
CA GLN A 124 22.34 13.32 -10.48
C GLN A 124 22.59 12.58 -11.79
N GLU A 125 23.20 13.24 -12.75
CA GLU A 125 23.63 12.65 -14.01
C GLU A 125 25.02 13.16 -14.39
N ASN A 126 26.01 12.25 -14.44
CA ASN A 126 27.42 12.60 -14.71
C ASN A 126 27.99 13.70 -13.79
N GLY A 127 27.58 13.70 -12.52
CA GLY A 127 28.00 14.68 -11.52
C GLY A 127 27.28 16.03 -11.61
N VAL A 128 26.29 16.16 -12.51
CA VAL A 128 25.47 17.37 -12.67
C VAL A 128 24.08 17.13 -12.08
N THR A 129 23.62 18.06 -11.24
CA THR A 129 22.25 18.05 -10.73
C THR A 129 21.29 18.54 -11.82
N LYS A 130 20.34 17.69 -12.19
CA LYS A 130 19.25 17.98 -13.13
C LYS A 130 17.92 18.04 -12.40
N LYS A 131 16.97 18.80 -12.95
CA LYS A 131 15.60 18.92 -12.43
C LYS A 131 14.62 18.17 -13.32
N ILE A 132 13.52 17.72 -12.74
CA ILE A 132 12.33 17.19 -13.40
C ILE A 132 11.10 17.74 -12.67
N ALA A 133 10.05 18.09 -13.40
CA ALA A 133 8.74 18.34 -12.83
C ALA A 133 7.80 17.18 -13.15
N ALA A 134 7.00 16.75 -12.19
CA ALA A 134 6.05 15.64 -12.30
C ALA A 134 4.82 15.88 -11.44
N THR A 135 3.77 15.12 -11.70
CA THR A 135 2.52 15.17 -10.92
C THR A 135 2.32 13.92 -10.08
N ASP A 136 1.66 14.11 -8.91
CA ASP A 136 1.03 13.07 -8.10
C ASP A 136 -0.29 13.66 -7.58
N HIS A 137 -1.44 13.21 -8.12
CA HIS A 137 -2.73 13.87 -7.92
C HIS A 137 -3.71 13.10 -7.04
N GLU A 138 -3.50 11.81 -6.82
CA GLU A 138 -4.40 11.03 -5.99
C GLU A 138 -4.14 11.25 -4.48
N PRO A 139 -5.20 11.43 -3.66
CA PRO A 139 -6.62 11.39 -4.04
C PRO A 139 -7.22 12.76 -4.43
N THR A 140 -6.75 13.87 -3.85
CA THR A 140 -7.38 15.20 -3.95
C THR A 140 -6.36 16.31 -4.25
N ASP A 141 -5.32 15.96 -5.02
CA ASP A 141 -4.18 16.85 -5.27
C ASP A 141 -4.14 17.40 -6.71
N ALA A 142 -5.10 17.05 -7.60
CA ALA A 142 -5.24 17.70 -8.89
C ALA A 142 -5.58 19.21 -8.71
N ARG A 143 -6.38 19.55 -7.69
CA ARG A 143 -6.69 20.93 -7.27
C ARG A 143 -5.47 21.74 -6.84
N LYS A 144 -4.38 21.07 -6.52
CA LYS A 144 -3.10 21.69 -6.16
C LYS A 144 -2.26 22.06 -7.40
N SER A 145 -2.62 21.52 -8.56
CA SER A 145 -1.97 21.77 -9.83
C SER A 145 -2.73 22.78 -10.68
N PHE A 146 -4.06 22.67 -10.72
CA PHE A 146 -4.93 23.56 -11.50
C PHE A 146 -6.36 23.57 -10.92
N PRO A 147 -7.13 24.67 -11.10
CA PRO A 147 -8.54 24.71 -10.69
C PRO A 147 -9.37 23.68 -11.45
N CYS A 148 -10.10 22.81 -10.72
CA CYS A 148 -10.87 21.71 -11.34
C CYS A 148 -12.02 21.22 -10.46
N PHE A 149 -12.88 20.38 -11.03
CA PHE A 149 -13.92 19.64 -10.30
C PHE A 149 -13.29 18.33 -9.79
N ASP A 150 -12.53 18.43 -8.70
CA ASP A 150 -11.67 17.38 -8.20
C ASP A 150 -12.42 16.32 -7.38
N GLU A 151 -13.35 15.64 -8.06
CA GLU A 151 -14.14 14.53 -7.54
C GLU A 151 -14.12 13.37 -8.55
N PRO A 152 -14.01 12.10 -8.11
CA PRO A 152 -13.85 10.96 -9.01
C PRO A 152 -15.00 10.75 -9.98
N ASN A 153 -16.23 11.16 -9.60
CA ASN A 153 -17.42 11.04 -10.44
C ASN A 153 -17.62 12.22 -11.42
N LYS A 154 -16.81 13.26 -11.34
CA LYS A 154 -16.86 14.41 -12.28
C LYS A 154 -15.93 14.16 -13.49
N LYS A 155 -16.06 12.97 -14.10
CA LYS A 155 -15.26 12.60 -15.28
C LYS A 155 -15.48 13.52 -16.47
N ALA A 156 -14.39 13.91 -17.11
CA ALA A 156 -14.36 14.73 -18.33
C ALA A 156 -13.27 14.27 -19.29
N THR A 157 -13.27 14.80 -20.52
CA THR A 157 -12.14 14.67 -21.46
C THR A 157 -11.18 15.85 -21.28
N TYR A 158 -9.93 15.66 -21.66
CA TYR A 158 -8.88 16.66 -21.50
C TYR A 158 -8.10 16.85 -22.81
N THR A 159 -7.86 18.11 -23.19
CA THR A 159 -6.86 18.51 -24.17
C THR A 159 -5.75 19.23 -23.41
N ILE A 160 -4.56 18.64 -23.33
CA ILE A 160 -3.45 19.16 -22.52
C ILE A 160 -2.36 19.68 -23.43
N SER A 161 -1.78 20.81 -23.07
CA SER A 161 -0.56 21.34 -23.71
C SER A 161 0.39 21.88 -22.67
N ILE A 162 1.70 21.77 -22.93
CA ILE A 162 2.76 22.19 -22.00
C ILE A 162 3.78 23.03 -22.78
N THR A 163 4.02 24.25 -22.33
CA THR A 163 5.13 25.05 -22.78
C THR A 163 6.30 24.86 -21.83
N HIS A 164 7.44 24.45 -22.34
CA HIS A 164 8.62 24.08 -21.54
C HIS A 164 9.91 24.58 -22.21
N ASP A 165 11.02 24.57 -21.49
CA ASP A 165 12.35 24.82 -22.05
C ASP A 165 12.66 23.81 -23.15
N SER A 166 13.24 24.27 -24.27
CA SER A 166 13.48 23.44 -25.45
C SER A 166 14.48 22.31 -25.24
N THR A 167 15.26 22.35 -24.16
CA THR A 167 16.17 21.25 -23.76
C THR A 167 15.46 20.10 -23.02
N TYR A 168 14.19 20.30 -22.63
CA TYR A 168 13.34 19.32 -21.95
C TYR A 168 12.38 18.66 -22.94
N LYS A 169 11.82 17.55 -22.52
CA LYS A 169 10.69 16.83 -23.14
C LYS A 169 9.49 16.89 -22.21
N ALA A 170 8.30 16.90 -22.78
CA ALA A 170 7.05 16.86 -22.01
C ALA A 170 6.29 15.55 -22.30
N LEU A 171 5.64 15.02 -21.25
CA LEU A 171 4.77 13.83 -21.29
C LEU A 171 3.44 14.17 -20.64
N SER A 172 2.38 13.49 -21.08
CA SER A 172 1.06 13.53 -20.46
C SER A 172 0.31 12.21 -20.68
N ASN A 173 -0.98 12.17 -20.29
CA ASN A 173 -1.84 11.00 -20.40
C ASN A 173 -1.94 10.43 -21.83
N MET A 174 -1.88 11.30 -22.84
CA MET A 174 -2.07 10.91 -24.24
C MET A 174 -0.81 11.15 -25.08
N PRO A 175 -0.67 10.47 -26.21
CA PRO A 175 0.43 10.70 -27.13
C PRO A 175 0.52 12.15 -27.58
N VAL A 176 1.74 12.56 -27.96
CA VAL A 176 1.98 13.87 -28.53
C VAL A 176 1.25 14.00 -29.89
N GLU A 177 0.42 15.02 -30.02
CA GLU A 177 -0.23 15.38 -31.27
C GLU A 177 0.62 16.35 -32.10
N LYS A 178 1.20 17.36 -31.42
CA LYS A 178 1.95 18.43 -32.07
C LYS A 178 3.02 19.00 -31.15
N THR A 179 4.16 19.35 -31.73
CA THR A 179 5.24 20.10 -31.08
C THR A 179 5.54 21.37 -31.89
N GLU A 180 5.53 22.51 -31.22
CA GLU A 180 5.74 23.84 -31.83
C GLU A 180 6.89 24.56 -31.14
N LYS A 181 7.91 24.96 -31.88
CA LYS A 181 9.00 25.81 -31.36
C LYS A 181 8.50 27.26 -31.31
N LEU A 182 8.27 27.77 -30.11
CA LEU A 182 7.79 29.14 -29.92
C LEU A 182 8.96 30.17 -29.98
N SER A 183 10.14 29.75 -29.48
CA SER A 183 11.38 30.52 -29.54
C SER A 183 12.59 29.59 -29.49
N GLU A 184 13.81 30.13 -29.52
CA GLU A 184 15.03 29.28 -29.31
C GLU A 184 15.01 28.54 -27.97
N GLN A 185 14.38 29.10 -26.94
CA GLN A 185 14.38 28.62 -25.57
C GLN A 185 13.08 27.89 -25.19
N LYS A 186 11.96 28.11 -25.93
CA LYS A 186 10.64 27.58 -25.54
C LYS A 186 10.00 26.74 -26.65
N THR A 187 9.48 25.60 -26.24
CA THR A 187 8.74 24.67 -27.07
C THR A 187 7.39 24.39 -26.42
N LYS A 188 6.31 24.39 -27.24
CA LYS A 188 4.98 23.94 -26.84
C LYS A 188 4.73 22.54 -27.36
N THR A 189 4.43 21.62 -26.45
CA THR A 189 4.00 20.24 -26.76
C THR A 189 2.52 20.12 -26.46
N SER A 190 1.73 19.75 -27.47
CA SER A 190 0.28 19.50 -27.37
C SER A 190 0.01 18.01 -27.49
N PHE A 191 -0.92 17.51 -26.69
CA PHE A 191 -1.26 16.08 -26.62
C PHE A 191 -2.66 15.84 -27.20
N MET A 192 -2.87 14.63 -27.69
CA MET A 192 -4.18 14.19 -28.20
C MET A 192 -5.24 14.29 -27.11
N LYS A 193 -6.50 14.53 -27.51
CA LYS A 193 -7.63 14.56 -26.61
C LYS A 193 -7.79 13.23 -25.87
N SER A 194 -7.96 13.28 -24.55
CA SER A 194 -8.10 12.09 -23.70
C SER A 194 -9.46 11.43 -23.86
N VAL A 195 -9.57 10.20 -23.37
CA VAL A 195 -10.83 9.57 -23.02
C VAL A 195 -11.46 10.28 -21.81
N LYS A 196 -12.71 9.98 -21.52
CA LYS A 196 -13.42 10.49 -20.33
C LYS A 196 -12.83 9.85 -19.07
N MET A 197 -12.22 10.64 -18.19
CA MET A 197 -11.51 10.19 -16.98
C MET A 197 -11.65 11.17 -15.82
N SER A 198 -11.34 10.72 -14.62
CA SER A 198 -11.34 11.51 -13.38
C SER A 198 -10.12 12.42 -13.30
N THR A 199 -10.21 13.52 -12.53
CA THR A 199 -9.14 14.51 -12.36
C THR A 199 -7.88 13.93 -11.73
N TYR A 200 -8.01 13.02 -10.76
CA TYR A 200 -6.87 12.42 -10.07
C TYR A 200 -5.97 11.58 -10.99
N LEU A 201 -6.47 11.19 -12.17
CA LEU A 201 -5.72 10.45 -13.21
C LEU A 201 -4.99 11.37 -14.20
N VAL A 202 -5.21 12.68 -14.14
CA VAL A 202 -4.48 13.65 -14.99
C VAL A 202 -3.03 13.65 -14.58
N CYS A 203 -2.13 13.52 -15.56
CA CYS A 203 -0.70 13.45 -15.32
C CYS A 203 0.08 14.21 -16.38
N PHE A 204 1.15 14.86 -15.96
CA PHE A 204 2.15 15.43 -16.85
C PHE A 204 3.52 15.47 -16.20
N ALA A 205 4.55 15.40 -17.04
CA ALA A 205 5.94 15.47 -16.62
C ALA A 205 6.77 16.26 -17.62
N VAL A 206 7.76 17.00 -17.10
CA VAL A 206 8.76 17.75 -17.90
C VAL A 206 10.14 17.29 -17.46
N HIS A 207 10.91 16.65 -18.36
CA HIS A 207 12.09 15.90 -18.02
C HIS A 207 13.17 15.95 -19.12
N GLN A 208 14.39 15.50 -18.78
CA GLN A 208 15.51 15.28 -19.70
C GLN A 208 15.94 13.81 -19.78
N PHE A 209 15.05 12.87 -19.42
CA PHE A 209 15.34 11.44 -19.42
C PHE A 209 15.43 10.88 -20.85
N ASP A 210 16.17 9.79 -20.97
CA ASP A 210 16.10 8.92 -22.12
C ASP A 210 14.98 7.89 -21.96
N PHE A 211 14.73 7.09 -22.99
CA PHE A 211 13.68 6.08 -22.97
C PHE A 211 14.11 4.80 -23.67
N VAL A 212 13.49 3.71 -23.25
CA VAL A 212 13.57 2.41 -23.93
C VAL A 212 12.17 2.07 -24.45
N GLU A 213 12.08 1.86 -25.76
CA GLU A 213 10.84 1.45 -26.41
C GLU A 213 10.83 -0.07 -26.68
N ARG A 214 9.67 -0.69 -26.42
CA ARG A 214 9.36 -2.08 -26.76
C ARG A 214 7.97 -2.11 -27.41
N THR A 215 7.79 -3.03 -28.32
CA THR A 215 6.49 -3.24 -28.96
C THR A 215 5.84 -4.50 -28.40
N SER A 216 4.61 -4.38 -27.93
CA SER A 216 3.83 -5.54 -27.47
C SER A 216 3.55 -6.53 -28.60
N LYS A 217 3.16 -7.77 -28.29
CA LYS A 217 2.74 -8.77 -29.31
C LYS A 217 1.58 -8.29 -30.19
N ARG A 218 0.84 -7.27 -29.78
CA ARG A 218 -0.27 -6.64 -30.53
C ARG A 218 0.14 -5.40 -31.32
N GLY A 219 1.44 -5.09 -31.39
CA GLY A 219 1.95 -3.92 -32.11
C GLY A 219 1.82 -2.59 -31.34
N ILE A 220 1.52 -2.64 -30.04
CA ILE A 220 1.36 -1.44 -29.21
C ILE A 220 2.73 -1.06 -28.64
N PRO A 221 3.22 0.18 -28.84
CA PRO A 221 4.46 0.65 -28.25
C PRO A 221 4.32 0.75 -26.72
N LEU A 222 5.36 0.35 -26.00
CA LEU A 222 5.52 0.47 -24.56
C LEU A 222 6.82 1.23 -24.33
N ILE A 223 6.75 2.41 -23.73
CA ILE A 223 7.91 3.26 -23.50
C ILE A 223 8.22 3.28 -22.00
N ARG A 224 9.50 3.04 -21.66
CA ARG A 224 10.04 3.24 -20.31
C ARG A 224 10.94 4.45 -20.33
N ILE A 225 10.69 5.39 -19.45
CA ILE A 225 11.36 6.66 -19.36
C ILE A 225 12.09 6.73 -18.03
N MET A 226 13.42 6.96 -18.06
CA MET A 226 14.27 6.94 -16.89
C MET A 226 15.55 7.74 -17.11
N SER A 227 16.28 8.05 -16.03
CA SER A 227 17.58 8.70 -16.14
C SER A 227 18.60 7.79 -16.84
N LEU A 228 19.59 8.38 -17.50
CA LEU A 228 20.66 7.65 -18.20
C LEU A 228 21.44 6.71 -17.26
N SER A 229 21.70 7.14 -16.03
CA SER A 229 22.35 6.30 -15.01
C SER A 229 21.52 5.05 -14.63
N ALA A 230 20.20 5.16 -14.63
CA ALA A 230 19.31 4.02 -14.40
C ALA A 230 19.22 3.09 -15.63
N MET A 231 19.34 3.63 -16.87
CA MET A 231 19.32 2.83 -18.10
C MET A 231 20.48 1.84 -18.23
N ILE A 232 21.65 2.18 -17.72
CA ILE A 232 22.85 1.32 -17.80
C ILE A 232 22.64 -0.01 -17.09
N ASN A 233 21.77 -0.05 -16.10
CA ASN A 233 21.54 -1.19 -15.22
C ASN A 233 20.27 -2.01 -15.57
N VAL A 234 19.45 -1.58 -16.52
CA VAL A 234 18.21 -2.28 -16.87
C VAL A 234 18.46 -3.34 -17.97
N THR A 235 18.62 -4.59 -17.56
CA THR A 235 19.02 -5.69 -18.47
C THR A 235 17.89 -6.60 -18.95
N LYS A 236 16.73 -6.65 -18.27
CA LYS A 236 15.60 -7.52 -18.68
C LYS A 236 14.23 -6.91 -18.44
N GLU A 237 13.30 -7.32 -19.29
CA GLU A 237 11.91 -6.88 -19.30
C GLU A 237 10.97 -7.97 -18.78
N TYR A 238 10.06 -7.61 -17.87
CA TYR A 238 8.94 -8.48 -17.51
C TYR A 238 7.89 -8.45 -18.61
N LYS A 239 7.57 -9.65 -19.15
CA LYS A 239 6.57 -9.83 -20.20
C LYS A 239 5.16 -9.85 -19.63
N ILE A 240 4.59 -8.71 -19.29
CA ILE A 240 3.17 -8.61 -18.98
C ILE A 240 2.42 -8.25 -20.26
N HIS A 241 1.52 -9.13 -20.69
CA HIS A 241 0.98 -9.16 -22.06
C HIS A 241 -0.34 -8.40 -22.30
N PHE A 242 -0.83 -7.55 -21.38
CA PHE A 242 -2.20 -7.07 -21.46
C PHE A 242 -2.38 -5.60 -21.11
N VAL A 243 -1.93 -4.63 -21.94
CA VAL A 243 -2.38 -3.23 -21.74
C VAL A 243 -2.43 -2.44 -23.04
N PRO A 244 -3.42 -1.52 -23.24
CA PRO A 244 -3.29 -0.41 -24.16
C PRO A 244 -2.05 0.44 -23.77
N ALA A 245 -1.40 1.06 -24.73
CA ALA A 245 -0.17 1.81 -24.53
C ALA A 245 -0.22 2.67 -23.26
N ALA A 246 0.54 2.29 -22.26
CA ALA A 246 0.78 3.09 -21.08
C ALA A 246 2.29 3.24 -20.94
N ASP A 247 2.76 4.47 -21.14
CA ASP A 247 4.15 4.81 -20.87
C ASP A 247 4.42 4.68 -19.38
N LYS A 248 5.66 4.37 -19.01
CA LYS A 248 6.09 4.21 -17.62
C LYS A 248 7.26 5.13 -17.34
N ILE A 249 7.18 5.92 -16.30
CA ILE A 249 8.26 6.81 -15.89
C ILE A 249 8.71 6.52 -14.46
N ALA A 250 10.03 6.35 -14.28
CA ALA A 250 10.66 6.24 -12.96
C ALA A 250 11.02 7.64 -12.44
N ILE A 251 10.35 8.08 -11.39
CA ILE A 251 10.56 9.40 -10.81
C ILE A 251 11.55 9.28 -9.64
N PRO A 252 12.62 10.08 -9.62
CA PRO A 252 13.69 9.99 -8.62
C PRO A 252 13.24 10.24 -7.19
N ASP A 253 12.23 11.11 -6.99
CA ASP A 253 11.64 11.40 -5.68
C ASP A 253 10.11 11.41 -5.84
N PHE A 254 9.45 10.36 -5.38
CA PHE A 254 8.03 10.11 -5.57
C PHE A 254 7.37 9.69 -4.25
N GLY A 255 6.32 10.40 -3.86
CA GLY A 255 5.69 10.25 -2.53
C GLY A 255 5.03 8.90 -2.31
N THR A 256 4.42 8.33 -3.34
CA THR A 256 3.76 7.02 -3.33
C THR A 256 4.65 5.92 -3.90
N GLY A 257 4.18 4.69 -3.96
CA GLY A 257 4.92 3.58 -4.57
C GLY A 257 4.89 3.62 -6.09
N ALA A 258 3.72 3.90 -6.63
CA ALA A 258 3.41 4.14 -8.04
C ALA A 258 2.05 4.84 -8.13
N MET A 259 1.63 5.25 -9.35
CA MET A 259 0.33 5.86 -9.62
C MET A 259 -0.13 5.49 -11.02
N GLU A 260 -1.34 5.01 -11.12
CA GLU A 260 -1.97 4.45 -12.33
C GLU A 260 -2.42 5.48 -13.36
N ASN A 261 -1.90 6.70 -13.39
CA ASN A 261 -2.37 7.74 -14.30
C ASN A 261 -2.62 7.20 -15.71
N TRP A 262 -3.79 7.46 -16.26
CA TRP A 262 -4.21 6.85 -17.52
C TRP A 262 -3.29 7.23 -18.69
N GLY A 263 -2.56 6.24 -19.20
CA GLY A 263 -1.61 6.39 -20.30
C GLY A 263 -0.17 6.76 -19.93
N LEU A 264 0.09 7.25 -18.74
CA LEU A 264 1.44 7.56 -18.22
C LEU A 264 1.56 7.14 -16.75
N ILE A 265 1.91 5.90 -16.51
CA ILE A 265 2.05 5.35 -15.15
C ILE A 265 3.37 5.84 -14.55
N THR A 266 3.29 6.46 -13.37
CA THR A 266 4.45 6.96 -12.64
C THR A 266 4.86 5.97 -11.55
N TYR A 267 6.15 5.83 -11.32
CA TYR A 267 6.71 4.88 -10.35
C TYR A 267 7.83 5.51 -9.55
N ARG A 268 7.95 5.11 -8.30
CA ARG A 268 9.20 5.22 -7.57
C ARG A 268 10.26 4.35 -8.26
N GLU A 269 11.51 4.80 -8.35
CA GLU A 269 12.60 4.05 -9.01
C GLU A 269 12.72 2.61 -8.48
N THR A 270 12.56 2.39 -7.17
CA THR A 270 12.64 1.07 -6.54
C THR A 270 11.56 0.09 -6.98
N ASN A 271 10.45 0.58 -7.50
CA ASN A 271 9.29 -0.21 -7.90
C ASN A 271 9.16 -0.43 -9.42
N LEU A 272 10.04 0.16 -10.22
CA LEU A 272 10.09 -0.04 -11.68
C LEU A 272 11.42 -0.62 -12.15
N LEU A 273 12.54 -0.17 -11.58
CA LEU A 273 13.88 -0.51 -12.06
C LEU A 273 14.38 -1.81 -11.43
N PHE A 274 14.97 -2.66 -12.25
CA PHE A 274 15.54 -3.92 -11.85
C PHE A 274 16.85 -4.18 -12.60
N ASP A 275 17.90 -4.54 -11.86
CA ASP A 275 19.19 -4.96 -12.39
C ASP A 275 19.45 -6.42 -11.98
N GLU A 276 19.79 -7.30 -12.95
CA GLU A 276 20.00 -8.73 -12.68
C GLU A 276 21.14 -9.03 -11.71
N LYS A 277 22.15 -8.15 -11.64
CA LYS A 277 23.35 -8.35 -10.80
C LYS A 277 23.25 -7.66 -9.46
N GLU A 278 22.46 -6.58 -9.38
CA GLU A 278 22.44 -5.68 -8.23
C GLU A 278 21.10 -5.69 -7.46
N SER A 279 20.01 -6.20 -8.07
CA SER A 279 18.69 -6.30 -7.43
C SER A 279 18.43 -7.70 -6.88
N SER A 280 17.94 -7.80 -5.64
CA SER A 280 17.60 -9.08 -4.99
C SER A 280 16.33 -9.72 -5.55
N SER A 281 16.09 -10.99 -5.19
CA SER A 281 14.84 -11.69 -5.52
C SER A 281 13.61 -11.00 -4.92
N VAL A 282 13.73 -10.42 -3.71
CA VAL A 282 12.68 -9.60 -3.09
C VAL A 282 12.39 -8.35 -3.93
N ASN A 283 13.45 -7.65 -4.40
CA ASN A 283 13.27 -6.49 -5.27
C ASN A 283 12.60 -6.88 -6.59
N LYS A 284 12.97 -8.04 -7.17
CA LYS A 284 12.35 -8.56 -8.38
C LYS A 284 10.86 -8.80 -8.22
N GLN A 285 10.48 -9.47 -7.13
CA GLN A 285 9.09 -9.75 -6.81
C GLN A 285 8.29 -8.45 -6.61
N ARG A 286 8.84 -7.47 -5.88
CA ARG A 286 8.20 -6.18 -5.65
C ARG A 286 7.97 -5.40 -6.95
N VAL A 287 8.95 -5.34 -7.84
CA VAL A 287 8.81 -4.68 -9.15
C VAL A 287 7.71 -5.35 -9.99
N ALA A 288 7.68 -6.68 -10.03
CA ALA A 288 6.65 -7.42 -10.76
C ALA A 288 5.25 -7.15 -10.19
N SER A 289 5.08 -7.20 -8.86
CA SER A 289 3.82 -6.96 -8.17
C SER A 289 3.31 -5.54 -8.43
N VAL A 290 4.15 -4.51 -8.25
CA VAL A 290 3.72 -3.12 -8.47
C VAL A 290 3.36 -2.86 -9.94
N ILE A 291 4.13 -3.38 -10.89
CA ILE A 291 3.78 -3.25 -12.30
C ILE A 291 2.42 -3.92 -12.60
N ALA A 292 2.16 -5.10 -12.04
CA ALA A 292 0.88 -5.79 -12.23
C ALA A 292 -0.29 -5.00 -11.59
N HIS A 293 -0.10 -4.47 -10.37
CA HIS A 293 -1.05 -3.62 -9.67
C HIS A 293 -1.49 -2.43 -10.53
N GLU A 294 -0.53 -1.61 -11.00
CA GLU A 294 -0.80 -0.43 -11.82
C GLU A 294 -1.44 -0.76 -13.17
N LEU A 295 -1.15 -1.95 -13.71
CA LEU A 295 -1.79 -2.42 -14.93
C LEU A 295 -3.25 -2.81 -14.71
N VAL A 296 -3.58 -3.44 -13.59
CA VAL A 296 -4.97 -3.79 -13.24
C VAL A 296 -5.83 -2.55 -13.11
N HIS A 297 -5.28 -1.49 -12.55
CA HIS A 297 -5.96 -0.19 -12.43
C HIS A 297 -6.44 0.38 -13.76
N GLN A 298 -5.83 0.07 -14.89
CA GLN A 298 -6.31 0.55 -16.19
C GLN A 298 -7.77 0.12 -16.46
N TRP A 299 -8.22 -0.98 -15.82
CA TRP A 299 -9.61 -1.44 -15.84
C TRP A 299 -10.34 -1.10 -14.54
N PHE A 300 -9.81 -1.53 -13.39
CA PHE A 300 -10.39 -1.28 -12.06
C PHE A 300 -9.76 -0.02 -11.46
N GLY A 301 -10.41 1.11 -11.67
CA GLY A 301 -9.97 2.46 -11.29
C GLY A 301 -10.08 3.46 -12.43
N ASN A 302 -9.60 3.12 -13.64
CA ASN A 302 -9.56 4.06 -14.77
C ASN A 302 -10.81 3.92 -15.67
N ILE A 303 -11.00 2.79 -16.33
CA ILE A 303 -12.19 2.56 -17.20
C ILE A 303 -13.44 2.62 -16.35
N VAL A 304 -13.49 1.90 -15.22
CA VAL A 304 -14.54 1.98 -14.21
C VAL A 304 -13.93 2.52 -12.93
N THR A 305 -14.41 3.64 -12.44
CA THR A 305 -13.91 4.31 -11.23
C THR A 305 -14.99 4.25 -10.14
N MET A 306 -14.61 4.17 -8.86
CA MET A 306 -15.57 4.35 -7.76
C MET A 306 -16.33 5.68 -7.91
N ASP A 307 -17.58 5.71 -7.45
CA ASP A 307 -18.41 6.93 -7.48
C ASP A 307 -17.88 7.99 -6.49
N TRP A 308 -17.46 7.51 -5.32
CA TRP A 308 -16.85 8.33 -4.29
C TRP A 308 -15.78 7.53 -3.53
N TRP A 309 -14.98 8.18 -2.74
CA TRP A 309 -13.85 7.61 -1.99
C TRP A 309 -14.24 6.62 -0.89
N ASP A 310 -15.52 6.57 -0.49
CA ASP A 310 -16.07 5.55 0.40
C ASP A 310 -16.00 4.13 -0.18
N ASP A 311 -15.96 4.03 -1.51
CA ASP A 311 -15.82 2.79 -2.28
C ASP A 311 -14.39 2.60 -2.86
N LEU A 312 -13.34 3.18 -2.24
CA LEU A 312 -11.94 3.11 -2.70
C LEU A 312 -11.47 1.68 -2.96
N TRP A 313 -11.96 0.70 -2.20
CA TRP A 313 -11.59 -0.71 -2.38
C TRP A 313 -11.98 -1.29 -3.75
N LEU A 314 -12.94 -0.68 -4.47
CA LEU A 314 -13.27 -1.06 -5.85
C LEU A 314 -12.12 -0.80 -6.83
N ASN A 315 -11.22 0.12 -6.50
CA ASN A 315 -9.97 0.34 -7.20
C ASN A 315 -8.87 -0.50 -6.56
N GLU A 316 -8.51 -0.19 -5.33
CA GLU A 316 -7.31 -0.70 -4.65
C GLU A 316 -7.38 -2.17 -4.23
N GLY A 317 -8.52 -2.61 -3.72
CA GLY A 317 -8.72 -4.02 -3.36
C GLY A 317 -8.67 -4.94 -4.58
N PHE A 318 -9.21 -4.48 -5.72
CA PHE A 318 -9.13 -5.22 -6.99
C PHE A 318 -7.71 -5.24 -7.53
N ALA A 319 -7.01 -4.11 -7.53
CA ALA A 319 -5.63 -4.06 -7.99
C ALA A 319 -4.73 -4.95 -7.13
N SER A 320 -4.86 -4.90 -5.81
CA SER A 320 -4.12 -5.75 -4.87
C SER A 320 -4.45 -7.24 -5.03
N PHE A 321 -5.69 -7.61 -5.33
CA PHE A 321 -6.04 -9.00 -5.59
C PHE A 321 -5.49 -9.51 -6.93
N PHE A 322 -5.71 -8.76 -8.01
CA PHE A 322 -5.33 -9.19 -9.34
C PHE A 322 -3.82 -9.07 -9.62
N GLU A 323 -3.04 -8.30 -8.84
CA GLU A 323 -1.58 -8.27 -8.96
C GLU A 323 -0.97 -9.66 -8.79
N TYR A 324 -1.43 -10.44 -7.79
CA TYR A 324 -0.96 -11.81 -7.55
C TYR A 324 -1.29 -12.74 -8.72
N ILE A 325 -2.49 -12.61 -9.28
CA ILE A 325 -2.90 -13.39 -10.46
C ILE A 325 -2.07 -13.00 -11.67
N GLY A 326 -1.83 -11.71 -11.87
CA GLY A 326 -1.04 -11.20 -12.99
C GLY A 326 0.43 -11.63 -12.92
N VAL A 327 1.04 -11.62 -11.74
CA VAL A 327 2.43 -12.08 -11.55
C VAL A 327 2.52 -13.61 -11.66
N GLU A 328 1.57 -14.38 -11.11
CA GLU A 328 1.51 -15.84 -11.24
C GLU A 328 1.46 -16.29 -12.71
N GLU A 329 0.70 -15.56 -13.55
CA GLU A 329 0.64 -15.84 -15.00
C GLU A 329 1.95 -15.51 -15.72
N ALA A 330 2.73 -14.57 -15.22
CA ALA A 330 4.02 -14.17 -15.79
C ALA A 330 5.19 -15.02 -15.29
N GLU A 331 5.14 -15.43 -14.04
CA GLU A 331 6.21 -16.13 -13.31
C GLU A 331 5.59 -17.31 -12.52
N HIS A 332 5.20 -18.37 -13.24
CA HIS A 332 4.41 -19.50 -12.73
C HIS A 332 5.02 -20.24 -11.52
N ASP A 333 6.34 -20.17 -11.35
CA ASP A 333 7.07 -20.89 -10.29
C ASP A 333 7.17 -20.10 -8.97
N TRP A 334 6.55 -18.91 -8.85
CA TRP A 334 6.71 -18.08 -7.67
C TRP A 334 5.67 -18.34 -6.58
N GLY A 335 4.58 -19.05 -6.86
CA GLY A 335 3.53 -19.34 -5.90
C GLY A 335 2.82 -18.09 -5.36
N MET A 336 2.61 -17.09 -6.21
CA MET A 336 2.15 -15.77 -5.79
C MET A 336 0.79 -15.77 -5.11
N ARG A 337 -0.11 -16.67 -5.47
CA ARG A 337 -1.41 -16.80 -4.80
C ARG A 337 -1.28 -17.22 -3.33
N ASP A 338 -0.25 -17.98 -3.00
CA ASP A 338 0.04 -18.37 -1.62
C ASP A 338 0.81 -17.27 -0.89
N VAL A 339 1.69 -16.55 -1.59
CA VAL A 339 2.38 -15.35 -1.06
C VAL A 339 1.39 -14.27 -0.60
N MET A 340 0.21 -14.18 -1.21
CA MET A 340 -0.86 -13.28 -0.76
C MET A 340 -1.26 -13.50 0.71
N LEU A 341 -1.14 -14.73 1.24
CA LEU A 341 -1.43 -15.01 2.65
C LEU A 341 -0.53 -14.21 3.59
N ILE A 342 0.77 -14.17 3.30
CA ILE A 342 1.77 -13.52 4.16
C ILE A 342 1.88 -12.01 3.90
N ASN A 343 1.54 -11.54 2.71
CA ASN A 343 1.63 -10.12 2.36
C ASN A 343 0.34 -9.35 2.69
N ASP A 344 -0.83 -9.96 2.51
CA ASP A 344 -2.12 -9.27 2.64
C ASP A 344 -2.97 -9.84 3.78
N VAL A 345 -3.30 -11.14 3.73
CA VAL A 345 -4.34 -11.71 4.60
C VAL A 345 -3.95 -11.62 6.08
N TYR A 346 -2.80 -12.17 6.45
CA TYR A 346 -2.40 -12.18 7.87
C TYR A 346 -1.97 -10.82 8.41
N PRO A 347 -1.24 -9.98 7.68
CA PRO A 347 -0.92 -8.65 8.16
C PRO A 347 -2.17 -7.81 8.45
N VAL A 348 -3.15 -7.77 7.54
CA VAL A 348 -4.35 -6.96 7.75
C VAL A 348 -5.27 -7.51 8.85
N MET A 349 -5.21 -8.82 9.13
CA MET A 349 -5.94 -9.38 10.27
C MET A 349 -5.47 -8.83 11.62
N VAL A 350 -4.23 -8.35 11.73
CA VAL A 350 -3.74 -7.67 12.93
C VAL A 350 -4.40 -6.30 13.07
N ASP A 351 -4.39 -5.51 12.00
CA ASP A 351 -5.00 -4.17 11.98
C ASP A 351 -6.52 -4.25 12.18
N ASP A 352 -7.18 -5.23 11.54
CA ASP A 352 -8.63 -5.40 11.60
C ASP A 352 -9.14 -6.07 12.90
N ALA A 353 -8.22 -6.47 13.78
CA ALA A 353 -8.53 -6.95 15.12
C ALA A 353 -8.52 -5.83 16.20
N LEU A 354 -8.34 -4.58 15.80
CA LEU A 354 -8.40 -3.40 16.66
C LEU A 354 -9.83 -2.86 16.74
N LEU A 355 -10.21 -2.27 17.87
CA LEU A 355 -11.45 -1.50 18.01
C LEU A 355 -11.43 -0.24 17.13
N SER A 356 -10.24 0.31 16.87
CA SER A 356 -9.99 1.45 16.00
C SER A 356 -9.87 1.10 14.52
N SER A 357 -10.19 -0.11 14.10
CA SER A 357 -10.38 -0.46 12.68
C SER A 357 -11.59 0.27 12.08
N HIS A 358 -11.82 0.10 10.79
CA HIS A 358 -13.00 0.61 10.11
C HIS A 358 -13.53 -0.41 9.08
N PRO A 359 -14.80 -0.31 8.65
CA PRO A 359 -15.31 -1.12 7.54
C PRO A 359 -14.55 -0.86 6.24
N ILE A 360 -14.61 -1.80 5.29
CA ILE A 360 -14.09 -1.58 3.93
C ILE A 360 -14.80 -0.38 3.28
N ILE A 361 -16.13 -0.29 3.45
CA ILE A 361 -16.93 0.86 3.01
C ILE A 361 -17.12 1.76 4.22
N VAL A 362 -16.54 2.96 4.16
CA VAL A 362 -16.58 3.93 5.25
C VAL A 362 -16.81 5.33 4.73
N ASP A 363 -17.77 6.05 5.32
CA ASP A 363 -18.09 7.42 4.92
C ASP A 363 -16.90 8.35 5.13
N VAL A 364 -16.49 9.06 4.08
CA VAL A 364 -15.44 10.07 4.08
C VAL A 364 -15.89 11.31 3.32
N SER A 365 -15.48 12.49 3.77
CA SER A 365 -15.90 13.76 3.16
C SER A 365 -14.77 14.77 2.97
N SER A 366 -13.87 14.89 3.93
CA SER A 366 -12.72 15.80 3.87
C SER A 366 -11.49 15.17 3.23
N PRO A 367 -10.55 15.98 2.66
CA PRO A 367 -9.30 15.46 2.13
C PRO A 367 -8.50 14.61 3.13
N ALA A 368 -8.48 14.98 4.42
CA ALA A 368 -7.81 14.22 5.47
C ALA A 368 -8.45 12.85 5.69
N GLU A 369 -9.77 12.77 5.79
CA GLU A 369 -10.51 11.50 5.90
C GLU A 369 -10.29 10.62 4.67
N ILE A 370 -10.36 11.19 3.46
CA ILE A 370 -10.09 10.48 2.20
C ILE A 370 -8.67 9.90 2.22
N THR A 371 -7.65 10.71 2.56
CA THR A 371 -6.26 10.23 2.64
C THR A 371 -6.09 9.12 3.67
N SER A 372 -6.83 9.13 4.78
CA SER A 372 -6.70 8.13 5.84
C SER A 372 -7.14 6.72 5.44
N VAL A 373 -8.07 6.58 4.48
CA VAL A 373 -8.59 5.28 4.04
C VAL A 373 -7.74 4.59 2.96
N PHE A 374 -6.65 5.22 2.51
CA PHE A 374 -5.61 4.55 1.71
C PHE A 374 -4.76 3.66 2.62
N ASP A 375 -5.32 2.67 3.24
CA ASP A 375 -4.74 1.82 4.27
C ASP A 375 -4.91 0.32 3.98
N ALA A 376 -4.39 -0.52 4.87
CA ALA A 376 -4.47 -1.97 4.73
C ALA A 376 -5.91 -2.51 4.64
N ILE A 377 -6.90 -1.80 5.20
CA ILE A 377 -8.31 -2.24 5.11
C ILE A 377 -8.80 -2.11 3.67
N SER A 378 -8.61 -0.97 3.01
CA SER A 378 -9.03 -0.78 1.62
C SER A 378 -8.27 -1.69 0.64
N TYR A 379 -6.94 -1.83 0.83
CA TYR A 379 -6.05 -2.63 -0.03
C TYR A 379 -6.12 -4.12 0.31
N ASN A 380 -5.57 -4.51 1.45
CA ASN A 380 -5.29 -5.89 1.80
C ASN A 380 -6.54 -6.67 2.26
N LYS A 381 -7.40 -6.05 3.11
CA LYS A 381 -8.69 -6.69 3.45
C LYS A 381 -9.59 -6.74 2.22
N GLY A 382 -9.69 -5.65 1.43
CA GLY A 382 -10.42 -5.63 0.16
C GLY A 382 -10.00 -6.80 -0.75
N ALA A 383 -8.70 -6.98 -0.98
CA ALA A 383 -8.14 -8.09 -1.74
C ALA A 383 -8.46 -9.47 -1.13
N SER A 384 -8.35 -9.60 0.20
CA SER A 384 -8.62 -10.85 0.92
C SER A 384 -10.09 -11.29 0.79
N ILE A 385 -11.01 -10.32 0.82
CA ILE A 385 -12.44 -10.57 0.63
C ILE A 385 -12.75 -10.97 -0.82
N LEU A 386 -12.06 -10.38 -1.82
CA LEU A 386 -12.17 -10.83 -3.22
C LEU A 386 -11.62 -12.25 -3.40
N ARG A 387 -10.52 -12.61 -2.73
CA ARG A 387 -9.97 -13.97 -2.72
C ARG A 387 -10.98 -14.97 -2.17
N MET A 388 -11.62 -14.68 -1.04
CA MET A 388 -12.68 -15.50 -0.47
C MET A 388 -13.91 -15.60 -1.39
N LEU A 389 -14.26 -14.52 -2.06
CA LEU A 389 -15.38 -14.47 -3.00
C LEU A 389 -15.08 -15.29 -4.28
N GLU A 390 -13.86 -15.20 -4.83
CA GLU A 390 -13.44 -16.05 -5.96
C GLU A 390 -13.54 -17.52 -5.60
N ASP A 391 -13.10 -17.91 -4.41
CA ASP A 391 -13.19 -19.28 -3.91
C ASP A 391 -14.64 -19.74 -3.73
N LEU A 392 -15.52 -18.89 -3.23
CA LEU A 392 -16.94 -19.18 -3.05
C LEU A 392 -17.68 -19.39 -4.38
N LEU A 393 -17.42 -18.51 -5.36
CA LEU A 393 -18.13 -18.52 -6.66
C LEU A 393 -17.54 -19.50 -7.66
N GLY A 394 -16.25 -19.80 -7.52
CA GLY A 394 -15.42 -20.41 -8.54
C GLY A 394 -14.88 -19.38 -9.55
N ARG A 395 -13.67 -19.63 -10.05
CA ARG A 395 -12.90 -18.72 -10.90
C ARG A 395 -13.66 -18.25 -12.14
N ASP A 396 -14.36 -19.13 -12.82
CA ASP A 396 -15.07 -18.80 -14.06
C ASP A 396 -16.25 -17.85 -13.82
N THR A 397 -17.05 -18.10 -12.79
CA THR A 397 -18.18 -17.24 -12.41
C THR A 397 -17.68 -15.86 -11.96
N PHE A 398 -16.64 -15.81 -11.14
CA PHE A 398 -16.06 -14.56 -10.66
C PHE A 398 -15.49 -13.75 -11.84
N ARG A 399 -14.72 -14.37 -12.73
CA ARG A 399 -14.18 -13.73 -13.94
C ARG A 399 -15.28 -13.16 -14.84
N ASP A 400 -16.36 -13.90 -15.08
CA ASP A 400 -17.44 -13.46 -15.95
C ASP A 400 -18.26 -12.33 -15.30
N GLY A 401 -18.38 -12.32 -13.97
CA GLY A 401 -18.91 -11.18 -13.21
C GLY A 401 -18.08 -9.93 -13.34
N CYS A 402 -16.77 -10.03 -13.19
CA CYS A 402 -15.82 -8.92 -13.41
C CYS A 402 -15.91 -8.37 -14.84
N ARG A 403 -15.98 -9.25 -15.84
CA ARG A 403 -16.17 -8.85 -17.26
C ARG A 403 -17.47 -8.10 -17.48
N ARG A 404 -18.56 -8.57 -16.86
CA ARG A 404 -19.87 -7.90 -16.95
C ARG A 404 -19.85 -6.52 -16.29
N TYR A 405 -19.27 -6.42 -15.09
CA TYR A 405 -19.09 -5.16 -14.37
C TYR A 405 -18.36 -4.13 -15.24
N LEU A 406 -17.18 -4.48 -15.75
CA LEU A 406 -16.38 -3.59 -16.59
C LEU A 406 -17.11 -3.16 -17.88
N LYS A 407 -17.89 -4.05 -18.50
CA LYS A 407 -18.66 -3.72 -19.70
C LYS A 407 -19.86 -2.81 -19.41
N THR A 408 -20.55 -3.03 -18.28
CA THR A 408 -21.76 -2.29 -17.92
C THR A 408 -21.42 -0.86 -17.52
N TYR A 409 -20.33 -0.65 -16.80
CA TYR A 409 -19.92 0.65 -16.28
C TYR A 409 -18.76 1.30 -17.06
N LEU A 410 -18.54 0.88 -18.30
CA LEU A 410 -17.48 1.37 -19.17
C LEU A 410 -17.47 2.91 -19.25
N PHE A 411 -16.36 3.56 -18.89
CA PHE A 411 -16.16 5.01 -18.78
C PHE A 411 -17.08 5.73 -17.77
N GLN A 412 -17.66 4.99 -16.83
CA GLN A 412 -18.57 5.51 -15.81
C GLN A 412 -17.97 5.29 -14.42
N ASN A 413 -18.77 5.66 -13.42
CA ASN A 413 -18.48 5.42 -12.01
C ASN A 413 -19.41 4.33 -11.49
N ALA A 414 -18.99 3.62 -10.43
CA ALA A 414 -19.77 2.53 -9.85
C ALA A 414 -19.63 2.52 -8.32
N LYS A 415 -20.59 1.88 -7.66
CA LYS A 415 -20.61 1.60 -6.22
C LYS A 415 -20.45 0.11 -5.97
N THR A 416 -20.14 -0.26 -4.75
CA THR A 416 -20.05 -1.68 -4.34
C THR A 416 -21.33 -2.46 -4.71
N SER A 417 -22.51 -1.88 -4.54
CA SER A 417 -23.78 -2.51 -4.93
C SER A 417 -23.87 -2.85 -6.41
N ASP A 418 -23.25 -2.05 -7.27
CA ASP A 418 -23.23 -2.25 -8.73
C ASP A 418 -22.36 -3.47 -9.10
N PHE A 419 -21.28 -3.67 -8.38
CA PHE A 419 -20.44 -4.86 -8.55
C PHE A 419 -21.16 -6.14 -8.12
N TRP A 420 -21.83 -6.13 -6.95
CA TRP A 420 -22.64 -7.27 -6.51
C TRP A 420 -23.75 -7.61 -7.50
N LYS A 421 -24.40 -6.59 -8.08
CA LYS A 421 -25.40 -6.76 -9.14
C LYS A 421 -24.82 -7.42 -10.38
N ALA A 422 -23.65 -6.97 -10.85
CA ALA A 422 -22.99 -7.55 -12.03
C ALA A 422 -22.64 -9.04 -11.83
N LEU A 423 -22.20 -9.44 -10.63
CA LEU A 423 -21.94 -10.84 -10.27
C LEU A 423 -23.23 -11.68 -10.25
N ALA A 424 -24.29 -11.15 -9.65
CA ALA A 424 -25.57 -11.84 -9.55
C ALA A 424 -26.19 -12.12 -10.91
N ASP A 425 -26.07 -11.18 -11.84
CA ASP A 425 -26.62 -11.29 -13.19
C ASP A 425 -25.96 -12.37 -14.06
N VAL A 426 -24.76 -12.86 -13.71
CA VAL A 426 -24.11 -13.98 -14.42
C VAL A 426 -24.83 -15.29 -14.20
N LYS A 427 -25.39 -15.52 -13.00
CA LYS A 427 -26.09 -16.78 -12.65
C LYS A 427 -27.59 -16.81 -13.00
N THR A 428 -28.20 -15.72 -13.43
CA THR A 428 -29.64 -15.69 -13.81
C THR A 428 -29.95 -16.52 -15.06
N HIS A 429 -28.92 -16.95 -15.82
CA HIS A 429 -29.09 -17.96 -16.89
C HIS A 429 -29.42 -19.37 -16.37
N PHE A 430 -29.33 -19.62 -15.06
CA PHE A 430 -29.65 -20.87 -14.39
C PHE A 430 -30.79 -20.71 -13.36
N ASN A 431 -31.95 -20.22 -13.76
CA ASN A 431 -33.27 -20.30 -13.09
C ASN A 431 -33.30 -20.38 -11.54
N VAL A 432 -32.51 -19.59 -10.80
CA VAL A 432 -32.61 -19.55 -9.34
C VAL A 432 -32.69 -18.10 -8.86
N PHE A 433 -33.90 -17.60 -8.73
CA PHE A 433 -34.22 -16.26 -8.16
C PHE A 433 -33.68 -16.05 -6.72
N GLY A 434 -33.28 -17.08 -6.01
CA GLY A 434 -32.72 -17.03 -4.65
C GLY A 434 -31.22 -16.63 -4.59
N VAL A 435 -30.46 -16.80 -5.65
CA VAL A 435 -28.99 -16.61 -5.63
C VAL A 435 -28.58 -15.13 -5.58
N PHE A 436 -29.40 -14.24 -6.13
CA PHE A 436 -29.18 -12.79 -6.11
C PHE A 436 -29.10 -12.21 -4.69
N PHE A 437 -30.09 -12.55 -3.85
CA PHE A 437 -30.17 -12.06 -2.47
C PHE A 437 -29.05 -12.64 -1.58
N ILE A 438 -28.63 -13.87 -1.85
CA ILE A 438 -27.65 -14.58 -1.02
C ILE A 438 -26.27 -13.91 -1.10
N TYR A 439 -25.74 -13.62 -2.30
CA TYR A 439 -24.40 -13.03 -2.44
C TYR A 439 -24.32 -11.58 -1.94
N TYR A 440 -25.31 -10.78 -2.22
CA TYR A 440 -25.42 -9.42 -1.70
C TYR A 440 -25.41 -9.44 -0.15
N TYR A 441 -26.22 -10.32 0.43
CA TYR A 441 -26.34 -10.46 1.89
C TYR A 441 -25.05 -10.96 2.54
N ILE A 442 -24.40 -11.93 1.91
CA ILE A 442 -23.09 -12.44 2.39
C ILE A 442 -22.06 -11.32 2.41
N MET A 443 -21.87 -10.65 1.29
CA MET A 443 -20.76 -9.71 1.11
C MET A 443 -20.95 -8.40 1.88
N ASP A 444 -22.18 -7.97 2.12
CA ASP A 444 -22.46 -6.82 2.99
C ASP A 444 -21.96 -7.05 4.42
N THR A 445 -22.01 -8.29 4.93
CA THR A 445 -21.46 -8.59 6.26
C THR A 445 -19.94 -8.43 6.35
N TRP A 446 -19.23 -8.51 5.22
CA TRP A 446 -17.78 -8.37 5.15
C TRP A 446 -17.30 -6.96 4.79
N THR A 447 -18.12 -6.19 4.07
CA THR A 447 -17.73 -4.85 3.58
C THR A 447 -18.27 -3.70 4.45
N LYS A 448 -19.39 -3.90 5.17
CA LYS A 448 -20.07 -2.83 5.94
C LYS A 448 -19.83 -2.90 7.44
N GLN A 449 -19.01 -3.81 7.93
CA GLN A 449 -18.53 -3.84 9.31
C GLN A 449 -17.04 -4.16 9.37
N MET A 450 -16.37 -3.63 10.38
CA MET A 450 -14.97 -3.92 10.65
C MET A 450 -14.78 -5.28 11.31
N GLY A 451 -13.55 -5.75 11.36
CA GLY A 451 -13.19 -6.99 12.04
C GLY A 451 -13.52 -8.26 11.24
N TYR A 452 -13.34 -9.37 11.89
CA TYR A 452 -13.58 -10.70 11.35
C TYR A 452 -13.92 -11.69 12.49
N PRO A 453 -14.55 -12.85 12.16
CA PRO A 453 -14.90 -13.83 13.17
C PRO A 453 -13.75 -14.79 13.48
N VAL A 454 -13.74 -15.32 14.72
CA VAL A 454 -13.12 -16.59 15.05
C VAL A 454 -14.20 -17.66 15.16
N LEU A 455 -13.95 -18.80 14.51
CA LEU A 455 -14.80 -19.98 14.60
C LEU A 455 -14.23 -20.94 15.65
N SER A 456 -14.93 -21.11 16.76
CA SER A 456 -14.57 -22.10 17.76
C SER A 456 -15.20 -23.45 17.42
N LEU A 457 -14.37 -24.46 17.23
CA LEU A 457 -14.74 -25.82 16.91
C LEU A 457 -14.69 -26.70 18.18
N THR A 458 -15.81 -27.24 18.59
CA THR A 458 -15.89 -28.27 19.60
C THR A 458 -16.27 -29.59 18.97
N ASN A 459 -15.55 -30.65 19.30
CA ASN A 459 -15.65 -31.94 18.67
C ASN A 459 -15.96 -33.01 19.71
N THR A 460 -16.90 -33.89 19.37
CA THR A 460 -17.19 -35.14 20.09
C THR A 460 -17.08 -36.33 19.12
N ASP A 461 -17.15 -37.55 19.60
CA ASP A 461 -17.08 -38.75 18.75
C ASP A 461 -18.12 -38.75 17.62
N THR A 462 -19.26 -38.09 17.84
CA THR A 462 -20.42 -38.15 16.93
C THR A 462 -20.77 -36.83 16.27
N GLU A 463 -20.25 -35.69 16.75
CA GLU A 463 -20.67 -34.36 16.33
C GLU A 463 -19.52 -33.35 16.41
N ALA A 464 -19.44 -32.44 15.43
CA ALA A 464 -18.60 -31.26 15.47
C ALA A 464 -19.46 -29.98 15.37
N LYS A 465 -19.28 -29.09 16.32
CA LYS A 465 -20.05 -27.86 16.46
C LYS A 465 -19.16 -26.64 16.26
N LEU A 466 -19.61 -25.71 15.43
CA LEU A 466 -18.99 -24.40 15.20
C LEU A 466 -19.81 -23.28 15.86
N THR A 467 -19.09 -22.36 16.50
CA THR A 467 -19.63 -21.07 16.97
C THR A 467 -18.81 -19.92 16.40
N GLN A 468 -19.44 -18.77 16.12
CA GLN A 468 -18.70 -17.58 15.68
C GLN A 468 -18.76 -16.47 16.72
N THR A 469 -17.61 -15.83 16.95
CA THR A 469 -17.47 -14.60 17.74
C THR A 469 -16.55 -13.63 17.02
N ARG A 470 -16.71 -12.31 17.24
CA ARG A 470 -15.74 -11.32 16.73
C ARG A 470 -14.40 -11.53 17.41
N PHE A 471 -13.32 -11.53 16.64
CA PHE A 471 -11.97 -11.57 17.18
C PHE A 471 -11.49 -10.14 17.48
N LEU A 472 -10.90 -9.94 18.64
CA LEU A 472 -10.19 -8.72 19.05
C LEU A 472 -8.86 -9.11 19.69
N LEU A 473 -7.82 -8.28 19.49
CA LEU A 473 -6.50 -8.46 20.11
C LEU A 473 -6.55 -8.30 21.63
N ASP A 474 -7.36 -7.35 22.11
CA ASP A 474 -7.68 -7.24 23.54
C ASP A 474 -8.86 -8.18 23.88
N PRO A 475 -8.65 -9.27 24.63
CA PRO A 475 -9.73 -10.18 25.00
C PRO A 475 -10.71 -9.58 26.03
N ASN A 476 -10.38 -8.45 26.67
CA ASN A 476 -11.23 -7.76 27.62
C ASN A 476 -12.08 -6.67 26.94
N ALA A 477 -11.81 -6.33 25.68
CA ALA A 477 -12.57 -5.35 24.95
C ALA A 477 -14.00 -5.83 24.67
N ASP A 478 -14.95 -4.90 24.68
CA ASP A 478 -16.36 -5.22 24.34
C ASP A 478 -16.48 -5.50 22.83
N PRO A 479 -16.75 -6.74 22.41
CA PRO A 479 -16.81 -7.10 21.01
C PRO A 479 -18.01 -6.47 20.26
N SER A 480 -18.94 -5.84 20.97
CA SER A 480 -20.09 -5.14 20.40
C SER A 480 -19.77 -3.69 19.99
N GLN A 481 -18.61 -3.16 20.38
CA GLN A 481 -18.20 -1.78 20.14
C GLN A 481 -17.21 -1.64 18.96
N PRO A 482 -17.25 -0.52 18.24
CA PRO A 482 -18.39 0.40 18.14
C PRO A 482 -19.63 -0.31 17.57
N THR A 483 -20.82 0.14 17.92
CA THR A 483 -22.07 -0.52 17.48
C THR A 483 -22.22 -0.53 15.98
N THR A 484 -22.70 -1.66 15.42
CA THR A 484 -23.04 -1.82 14.00
C THR A 484 -24.42 -2.43 13.85
N PRO A 485 -25.19 -2.05 12.80
CA PRO A 485 -26.48 -2.69 12.51
C PRO A 485 -26.38 -4.21 12.28
N LEU A 486 -25.20 -4.72 11.88
CA LEU A 486 -24.93 -6.13 11.61
C LEU A 486 -24.55 -6.92 12.88
N GLY A 487 -24.31 -6.24 14.02
CA GLY A 487 -24.05 -6.85 15.32
C GLY A 487 -22.81 -7.75 15.36
N TYR A 488 -21.83 -7.52 14.49
CA TYR A 488 -20.61 -8.33 14.34
C TYR A 488 -20.90 -9.83 14.16
N LYS A 489 -21.89 -10.10 13.31
CA LYS A 489 -22.18 -11.45 12.81
C LYS A 489 -21.93 -11.47 11.31
N TRP A 490 -21.26 -12.50 10.86
CA TRP A 490 -20.91 -12.70 9.45
C TRP A 490 -21.65 -13.89 8.87
N THR A 491 -21.96 -13.79 7.60
CA THR A 491 -22.36 -14.95 6.79
C THR A 491 -21.10 -15.53 6.18
N ILE A 492 -20.68 -16.72 6.63
CA ILE A 492 -19.34 -17.24 6.41
C ILE A 492 -19.38 -18.42 5.46
N PRO A 493 -18.66 -18.37 4.30
CA PRO A 493 -18.41 -19.55 3.49
C PRO A 493 -17.39 -20.46 4.20
N VAL A 494 -17.84 -21.59 4.70
CA VAL A 494 -16.99 -22.56 5.42
C VAL A 494 -16.66 -23.72 4.49
N LYS A 495 -15.37 -23.96 4.27
CA LYS A 495 -14.83 -25.18 3.64
C LYS A 495 -14.01 -25.94 4.65
N TRP A 496 -14.18 -27.27 4.67
CA TRP A 496 -13.43 -28.13 5.58
C TRP A 496 -12.95 -29.42 4.89
N LYS A 497 -11.92 -30.01 5.44
CA LYS A 497 -11.35 -31.29 5.02
C LYS A 497 -11.06 -32.14 6.25
N ALA A 498 -11.39 -33.42 6.22
CA ALA A 498 -11.05 -34.39 7.26
C ALA A 498 -9.85 -35.26 6.86
N LEU A 499 -9.29 -36.00 7.82
CA LEU A 499 -8.10 -36.84 7.63
C LEU A 499 -8.36 -37.97 6.64
N ASP A 500 -9.59 -38.52 6.60
CA ASP A 500 -10.03 -39.54 5.62
C ASP A 500 -10.20 -38.97 4.19
N SER A 501 -9.81 -37.72 3.95
CA SER A 501 -10.01 -36.99 2.70
C SER A 501 -11.43 -36.54 2.39
N THR A 502 -12.41 -36.79 3.29
CA THR A 502 -13.75 -36.18 3.18
C THR A 502 -13.63 -34.69 3.27
N ASN A 503 -14.27 -33.98 2.32
CA ASN A 503 -14.31 -32.52 2.32
C ASN A 503 -15.69 -32.05 1.87
N ASN A 504 -16.09 -30.86 2.37
CA ASN A 504 -17.38 -30.27 2.06
C ASN A 504 -17.36 -28.75 2.28
N SER A 505 -18.43 -28.09 1.88
CA SER A 505 -18.62 -26.66 2.09
C SER A 505 -20.07 -26.35 2.44
N PHE A 506 -20.30 -25.30 3.22
CA PHE A 506 -21.61 -24.78 3.56
C PHE A 506 -21.54 -23.28 3.89
N ILE A 507 -22.70 -22.63 3.92
CA ILE A 507 -22.82 -21.24 4.37
C ILE A 507 -23.27 -21.22 5.83
N PHE A 508 -22.50 -20.51 6.66
CA PHE A 508 -22.75 -20.37 8.09
C PHE A 508 -23.29 -18.98 8.41
N GLU A 509 -24.57 -18.87 8.69
CA GLU A 509 -25.27 -17.59 8.92
C GLU A 509 -25.62 -17.33 10.38
N LYS A 510 -25.61 -18.34 11.21
CA LYS A 510 -26.09 -18.27 12.62
C LYS A 510 -24.91 -18.15 13.58
N GLY A 511 -25.19 -17.85 14.85
CA GLY A 511 -24.18 -17.83 15.89
C GLY A 511 -23.53 -19.21 16.16
N GLN A 512 -24.24 -20.32 15.84
CA GLN A 512 -23.74 -21.68 15.97
C GLN A 512 -24.34 -22.61 14.91
N THR A 513 -23.60 -23.68 14.55
CA THR A 513 -24.05 -24.75 13.66
C THR A 513 -23.31 -26.04 13.95
N VAL A 514 -23.84 -27.16 13.42
CA VAL A 514 -23.20 -28.50 13.44
C VAL A 514 -22.67 -28.77 12.03
N ILE A 515 -21.46 -29.31 11.91
CA ILE A 515 -20.88 -29.71 10.63
C ILE A 515 -21.55 -31.03 10.18
N SER A 516 -22.46 -30.91 9.23
CA SER A 516 -23.15 -32.05 8.65
C SER A 516 -22.20 -32.96 7.86
N GLY A 517 -22.36 -34.26 8.04
CA GLY A 517 -21.57 -35.27 7.33
C GLY A 517 -20.16 -35.53 7.90
N TYR A 518 -19.85 -35.00 9.08
CA TYR A 518 -18.61 -35.24 9.81
C TYR A 518 -18.85 -35.85 11.18
N SER A 519 -18.02 -36.83 11.54
CA SER A 519 -17.90 -37.42 12.86
C SER A 519 -16.43 -37.77 13.11
N HIS A 520 -15.90 -37.44 14.28
CA HIS A 520 -14.49 -37.71 14.59
C HIS A 520 -14.18 -39.20 14.57
N ALA A 521 -15.06 -40.03 15.12
CA ALA A 521 -14.92 -41.48 15.13
C ALA A 521 -14.81 -42.10 13.72
N THR A 522 -15.43 -41.47 12.72
CA THR A 522 -15.44 -41.96 11.33
C THR A 522 -14.37 -41.30 10.46
N ASN A 523 -14.21 -39.98 10.57
CA ASN A 523 -13.43 -39.17 9.62
C ASN A 523 -12.06 -38.71 10.15
N GLY A 524 -11.81 -38.94 11.46
CA GLY A 524 -10.56 -38.46 12.10
C GLY A 524 -10.52 -36.95 12.31
N LEU A 525 -9.33 -36.36 12.37
CA LEU A 525 -9.14 -34.94 12.54
C LEU A 525 -9.74 -34.12 11.38
N ILE A 526 -10.25 -32.95 11.70
CA ILE A 526 -10.85 -32.01 10.75
C ILE A 526 -10.08 -30.70 10.69
N LYS A 527 -9.82 -30.21 9.48
CA LYS A 527 -9.34 -28.85 9.21
C LYS A 527 -10.49 -28.02 8.65
N VAL A 528 -10.93 -27.04 9.41
CA VAL A 528 -11.84 -25.97 8.95
C VAL A 528 -11.01 -24.82 8.35
N ASN A 529 -11.58 -24.02 7.46
CA ASN A 529 -10.88 -23.04 6.63
C ASN A 529 -9.81 -23.68 5.73
N LYS A 530 -10.26 -24.65 4.92
CA LYS A 530 -9.38 -25.34 3.97
C LYS A 530 -8.62 -24.35 3.11
N ASP A 531 -7.30 -24.55 2.96
CA ASP A 531 -6.37 -23.75 2.18
C ASP A 531 -6.35 -22.25 2.60
N HIS A 532 -6.81 -21.93 3.80
CA HIS A 532 -6.90 -20.56 4.35
C HIS A 532 -7.59 -19.55 3.42
N MET A 533 -8.62 -20.01 2.68
CA MET A 533 -9.32 -19.16 1.71
C MET A 533 -10.28 -18.17 2.36
N GLY A 534 -10.81 -18.46 3.55
CA GLY A 534 -11.72 -17.58 4.28
C GLY A 534 -10.97 -16.54 5.13
N PHE A 535 -11.52 -15.33 5.21
CA PHE A 535 -11.01 -14.24 6.05
C PHE A 535 -11.52 -14.38 7.49
N TYR A 536 -11.16 -15.48 8.16
CA TYR A 536 -11.54 -15.80 9.53
C TYR A 536 -10.53 -16.74 10.19
N ARG A 537 -10.49 -16.74 11.51
CA ARG A 537 -9.67 -17.68 12.30
C ARG A 537 -10.49 -18.88 12.73
N VAL A 538 -9.80 -19.98 13.05
CA VAL A 538 -10.41 -21.20 13.62
C VAL A 538 -9.70 -21.54 14.91
N ASN A 539 -10.44 -21.67 16.02
CA ASN A 539 -9.95 -22.15 17.28
C ASN A 539 -10.43 -23.58 17.51
N HIS A 540 -9.50 -24.46 17.85
CA HIS A 540 -9.79 -25.85 18.17
C HIS A 540 -9.82 -26.05 19.70
N HIS A 541 -10.52 -27.08 20.15
CA HIS A 541 -10.48 -27.53 21.54
C HIS A 541 -9.06 -28.04 21.90
N ASP A 542 -8.63 -27.90 23.18
CA ASP A 542 -7.25 -28.18 23.61
C ASP A 542 -6.73 -29.55 23.22
N GLN A 543 -7.55 -30.62 23.35
CA GLN A 543 -7.14 -31.96 22.91
C GLN A 543 -6.88 -32.03 21.41
N MET A 544 -7.67 -31.32 20.58
CA MET A 544 -7.47 -31.28 19.14
C MET A 544 -6.16 -30.58 18.78
N TRP A 545 -5.74 -29.55 19.53
CA TRP A 545 -4.43 -28.94 19.32
C TRP A 545 -3.29 -29.91 19.56
N SER A 546 -3.38 -30.75 20.59
CA SER A 546 -2.40 -31.80 20.86
C SER A 546 -2.36 -32.86 19.77
N ASP A 547 -3.53 -33.34 19.32
CA ASP A 547 -3.65 -34.31 18.23
C ASP A 547 -3.11 -33.76 16.90
N ILE A 548 -3.36 -32.48 16.63
CA ILE A 548 -2.81 -31.74 15.46
C ILE A 548 -1.29 -31.65 15.55
N ALA A 549 -0.73 -31.33 16.74
CA ALA A 549 0.71 -31.28 16.96
C ALA A 549 1.40 -32.64 16.72
N GLU A 550 0.80 -33.74 17.20
CA GLU A 550 1.29 -35.10 16.94
C GLU A 550 1.25 -35.43 15.44
N GLN A 551 0.17 -35.06 14.74
CA GLN A 551 0.03 -35.30 13.31
C GLN A 551 1.04 -34.50 12.48
N LEU A 552 1.34 -33.25 12.87
CA LEU A 552 2.37 -32.42 12.22
C LEU A 552 3.76 -33.03 12.29
N LEU A 553 4.09 -33.67 13.42
CA LEU A 553 5.36 -34.39 13.61
C LEU A 553 5.45 -35.64 12.71
N MET A 554 4.29 -36.23 12.32
CA MET A 554 4.23 -37.44 11.50
C MET A 554 4.07 -37.12 9.99
N ASP A 555 3.39 -36.02 9.65
CA ASP A 555 3.08 -35.67 8.25
C ASP A 555 3.15 -34.14 8.06
N HIS A 556 4.21 -33.68 7.40
CA HIS A 556 4.50 -32.26 7.15
C HIS A 556 3.52 -31.54 6.22
N GLN A 557 2.50 -32.21 5.68
CA GLN A 557 1.49 -31.60 4.80
C GLN A 557 0.34 -30.90 5.54
N VAL A 558 0.32 -30.93 6.86
CA VAL A 558 -0.71 -30.27 7.67
C VAL A 558 -0.25 -28.87 8.06
N SER A 559 -0.39 -27.90 7.16
CA SER A 559 -0.15 -26.47 7.45
C SER A 559 -1.19 -25.98 8.46
N ILE A 560 -0.77 -25.68 9.69
CA ILE A 560 -1.63 -25.17 10.76
C ILE A 560 -1.01 -23.90 11.31
N MET A 561 -1.81 -22.83 11.33
CA MET A 561 -1.51 -21.63 12.10
C MET A 561 -2.38 -21.61 13.35
N ALA A 562 -1.74 -21.75 14.51
CA ALA A 562 -2.38 -21.69 15.81
C ALA A 562 -2.57 -20.21 16.20
N ASP A 563 -3.82 -19.76 16.23
CA ASP A 563 -4.14 -18.36 16.51
C ASP A 563 -4.71 -18.11 17.91
N MET A 564 -4.99 -19.17 18.71
CA MET A 564 -5.59 -19.04 20.04
C MET A 564 -5.16 -20.20 20.96
N VAL A 565 -3.86 -20.44 21.07
CA VAL A 565 -3.26 -21.48 21.93
C VAL A 565 -2.39 -20.77 22.96
N ASP A 566 -2.29 -21.33 24.18
CA ASP A 566 -1.31 -20.85 25.14
C ASP A 566 0.13 -20.95 24.58
N TYR A 567 1.04 -20.12 25.06
CA TYR A 567 2.38 -20.03 24.50
C TYR A 567 3.20 -21.29 24.67
N GLY A 568 2.97 -22.08 25.73
CA GLY A 568 3.61 -23.36 25.93
C GLY A 568 3.27 -24.34 24.82
N ASN A 569 1.99 -24.46 24.47
CA ASN A 569 1.51 -25.31 23.37
C ASN A 569 1.96 -24.75 22.01
N ALA A 570 1.92 -23.43 21.81
CA ALA A 570 2.41 -22.80 20.60
C ALA A 570 3.90 -23.11 20.37
N PHE A 571 4.76 -23.01 21.39
CA PHE A 571 6.17 -23.37 21.28
C PHE A 571 6.40 -24.87 21.05
N ASN A 572 5.58 -25.73 21.64
CA ASN A 572 5.65 -27.17 21.37
C ASN A 572 5.31 -27.48 19.90
N LEU A 573 4.32 -26.79 19.33
CA LEU A 573 3.98 -26.91 17.90
C LEU A 573 5.15 -26.53 16.98
N THR A 574 6.03 -25.61 17.38
CA THR A 574 7.16 -25.19 16.53
C THR A 574 8.28 -26.23 16.42
N ARG A 575 8.26 -27.33 17.16
CA ARG A 575 9.32 -28.36 17.12
C ARG A 575 9.45 -29.04 15.75
N TYR A 576 8.36 -29.10 14.95
CA TYR A 576 8.41 -29.66 13.59
C TYR A 576 9.19 -28.79 12.61
N LEU A 577 9.43 -27.51 12.92
CA LEU A 577 10.14 -26.55 12.05
C LEU A 577 11.55 -26.99 11.72
N ALA A 578 12.13 -27.94 12.47
CA ALA A 578 13.41 -28.53 12.14
C ALA A 578 13.46 -29.16 10.73
N ASP A 579 12.33 -29.63 10.24
CA ASP A 579 12.18 -30.27 8.94
C ASP A 579 11.37 -29.42 7.93
N GLU A 580 10.96 -28.20 8.31
CA GLU A 580 10.18 -27.30 7.46
C GLU A 580 11.03 -26.69 6.34
N THR A 581 10.51 -26.67 5.11
CA THR A 581 11.21 -26.18 3.91
C THR A 581 10.42 -25.11 3.15
N GLU A 582 9.20 -24.79 3.59
CA GLU A 582 8.35 -23.85 2.89
C GLU A 582 8.60 -22.41 3.33
N TYR A 583 8.87 -21.53 2.36
CA TYR A 583 9.14 -20.11 2.56
C TYR A 583 8.02 -19.38 3.34
N ILE A 584 6.75 -19.66 2.99
CA ILE A 584 5.58 -19.00 3.57
C ILE A 584 5.45 -19.29 5.07
N VAL A 585 5.75 -20.53 5.46
CA VAL A 585 5.73 -20.94 6.87
C VAL A 585 6.81 -20.19 7.65
N TRP A 586 8.04 -20.16 7.15
CA TRP A 586 9.15 -19.48 7.79
C TRP A 586 8.97 -17.96 7.86
N ASP A 587 8.35 -17.33 6.85
CA ASP A 587 8.03 -15.90 6.89
C ASP A 587 7.06 -15.58 8.04
N ARG A 588 6.02 -16.38 8.19
CA ARG A 588 5.05 -16.22 9.28
C ARG A 588 5.65 -16.49 10.65
N VAL A 589 6.45 -17.53 10.76
CA VAL A 589 7.21 -17.84 11.99
C VAL A 589 8.14 -16.71 12.37
N SER A 590 8.87 -16.14 11.40
CA SER A 590 9.74 -14.98 11.59
C SER A 590 8.99 -13.79 12.19
N ALA A 591 7.83 -13.47 11.66
CA ALA A 591 7.00 -12.38 12.17
C ALA A 591 6.54 -12.62 13.62
N SER A 592 6.08 -13.85 13.93
CA SER A 592 5.60 -14.22 15.27
C SER A 592 6.72 -14.21 16.32
N ILE A 593 7.88 -14.80 15.98
CA ILE A 593 9.06 -14.82 16.87
C ILE A 593 9.58 -13.40 17.10
N SER A 594 9.59 -12.56 16.06
CA SER A 594 10.01 -11.16 16.17
C SER A 594 9.12 -10.39 17.15
N TYR A 595 7.80 -10.59 17.10
CA TYR A 595 6.88 -9.95 18.03
C TYR A 595 7.17 -10.34 19.49
N VAL A 596 7.24 -11.64 19.79
CA VAL A 596 7.54 -12.13 21.15
C VAL A 596 8.88 -11.59 21.65
N ARG A 597 9.91 -11.60 20.81
CA ARG A 597 11.23 -11.06 21.15
C ARG A 597 11.19 -9.57 21.49
N GLU A 598 10.46 -8.77 20.73
CA GLU A 598 10.33 -7.32 20.98
C GLU A 598 9.56 -7.04 22.27
N MET A 599 8.52 -7.80 22.56
CA MET A 599 7.75 -7.65 23.81
C MET A 599 8.54 -8.05 25.05
N LEU A 600 9.48 -8.98 24.93
CA LEU A 600 10.33 -9.47 26.03
C LEU A 600 11.74 -8.86 26.00
N ALA A 601 12.02 -7.84 25.18
CA ALA A 601 13.37 -7.31 24.95
C ALA A 601 14.09 -6.86 26.25
N ASP A 602 13.35 -6.32 27.19
CA ASP A 602 13.84 -5.82 28.47
C ASP A 602 13.69 -6.83 29.63
N ASP A 603 13.24 -8.06 29.35
CA ASP A 603 13.05 -9.10 30.36
C ASP A 603 14.30 -9.99 30.53
N TYR A 604 14.56 -10.48 31.73
CA TYR A 604 15.70 -11.35 32.01
C TYR A 604 15.60 -12.71 31.32
N CYS A 605 14.42 -13.13 30.84
CA CYS A 605 14.27 -14.37 30.08
C CYS A 605 14.74 -14.24 28.60
N THR A 606 15.08 -13.04 28.13
CA THR A 606 15.59 -12.81 26.77
C THR A 606 16.76 -13.74 26.38
N PRO A 607 17.77 -14.02 27.26
CA PRO A 607 18.81 -14.98 26.94
C PRO A 607 18.29 -16.40 26.71
N TYR A 608 17.31 -16.86 27.49
CA TYR A 608 16.69 -18.17 27.32
C TYR A 608 15.89 -18.26 26.04
N PHE A 609 15.18 -17.20 25.68
CA PHE A 609 14.48 -17.10 24.40
C PHE A 609 15.45 -17.20 23.21
N ARG A 610 16.61 -16.55 23.30
CA ARG A 610 17.70 -16.67 22.31
C ARG A 610 18.31 -18.09 22.27
N LEU A 611 18.42 -18.78 23.39
CA LEU A 611 18.88 -20.16 23.45
C LEU A 611 17.84 -21.13 22.90
N GLY A 612 16.56 -20.95 23.23
CA GLY A 612 15.46 -21.75 22.69
C GLY A 612 15.34 -21.65 21.17
N SER A 613 15.62 -20.48 20.62
CA SER A 613 15.66 -20.29 19.18
C SER A 613 16.83 -21.00 18.48
N LYS A 614 17.87 -21.45 19.20
CA LYS A 614 18.88 -22.36 18.66
C LYS A 614 18.32 -23.75 18.32
N VAL A 615 17.24 -24.18 18.97
CA VAL A 615 16.50 -25.38 18.59
C VAL A 615 15.84 -25.21 17.21
N PHE A 616 15.56 -23.96 16.80
CA PHE A 616 15.06 -23.62 15.47
C PHE A 616 16.20 -23.35 14.46
N THR A 617 17.45 -23.30 14.88
CA THR A 617 18.58 -22.97 14.01
C THR A 617 18.98 -24.18 13.17
N ILE A 618 18.43 -24.23 11.98
CA ILE A 618 18.86 -25.12 10.89
C ILE A 618 20.11 -24.51 10.25
N THR A 619 21.12 -24.14 11.04
CA THR A 619 22.40 -23.59 10.54
C THR A 619 23.17 -24.63 9.73
N SER A 620 23.04 -25.92 10.03
CA SER A 620 23.70 -26.98 9.27
C SER A 620 23.11 -27.22 7.86
N ARG A 621 21.83 -26.92 7.63
CA ARG A 621 21.17 -27.11 6.31
C ARG A 621 21.17 -25.85 5.44
N ALA A 622 21.24 -24.63 6.03
CA ALA A 622 21.36 -23.40 5.25
C ALA A 622 22.69 -23.32 4.46
N GLY A 623 23.73 -24.02 4.89
CA GLY A 623 24.99 -24.21 4.15
C GLY A 623 24.86 -25.02 2.87
N ASP A 624 23.93 -25.98 2.83
CA ASP A 624 23.73 -26.88 1.68
C ASP A 624 22.74 -26.29 0.62
N LEU A 625 22.09 -25.18 0.90
CA LEU A 625 21.21 -24.47 -0.05
C LEU A 625 21.97 -23.75 -1.17
N SER A 626 23.27 -23.94 -1.32
CA SER A 626 24.13 -23.29 -2.30
C SER A 626 23.86 -23.67 -3.77
N PHE A 627 22.99 -24.67 -4.03
CA PHE A 627 22.86 -25.28 -5.37
C PHE A 627 21.47 -25.15 -6.04
N TYR A 628 20.51 -24.35 -5.55
CA TYR A 628 19.19 -24.28 -6.18
C TYR A 628 18.79 -22.88 -6.65
N GLU A 629 18.63 -22.73 -7.96
CA GLU A 629 18.28 -21.51 -8.70
C GLU A 629 16.79 -21.08 -8.60
N LYS A 630 15.95 -21.71 -7.79
CA LYS A 630 14.52 -21.33 -7.68
C LYS A 630 14.32 -20.15 -6.72
N SER A 631 13.58 -19.14 -7.14
CA SER A 631 13.33 -17.89 -6.41
C SER A 631 12.88 -18.09 -4.95
N CYS A 632 11.93 -18.98 -4.68
CA CYS A 632 11.44 -19.29 -3.33
C CYS A 632 12.52 -19.80 -2.36
N LYS A 633 13.51 -20.56 -2.84
CA LYS A 633 14.61 -21.07 -1.99
C LYS A 633 15.60 -19.98 -1.60
N MET A 634 15.78 -18.94 -2.44
CA MET A 634 16.62 -17.79 -2.09
C MET A 634 15.94 -16.92 -1.03
N LEU A 635 14.63 -16.75 -1.11
CA LEU A 635 13.84 -16.03 -0.10
C LEU A 635 13.84 -16.78 1.24
N LEU A 636 13.69 -18.11 1.22
CA LEU A 636 13.80 -18.94 2.42
C LEU A 636 15.14 -18.79 3.13
N ARG A 637 16.25 -18.81 2.37
CA ARG A 637 17.59 -18.64 2.91
C ARG A 637 17.76 -17.30 3.63
N GLU A 638 17.29 -16.23 3.02
CA GLU A 638 17.35 -14.88 3.59
C GLU A 638 16.58 -14.81 4.92
N ILE A 639 15.37 -15.39 4.98
CA ILE A 639 14.56 -15.41 6.19
C ILE A 639 15.19 -16.22 7.32
N VAL A 640 15.61 -17.44 7.04
CA VAL A 640 16.19 -18.33 8.07
C VAL A 640 17.47 -17.74 8.66
N LEU A 641 18.37 -17.21 7.80
CA LEU A 641 19.57 -16.51 8.27
C LEU A 641 19.21 -15.21 9.03
N GLY A 642 18.18 -14.52 8.60
CA GLY A 642 17.64 -13.33 9.27
C GLY A 642 17.18 -13.65 10.69
N ILE A 643 16.42 -14.73 10.87
CA ILE A 643 16.01 -15.24 12.19
C ILE A 643 17.23 -15.56 13.04
N ALA A 644 18.21 -16.31 12.53
CA ALA A 644 19.42 -16.67 13.26
C ALA A 644 20.17 -15.42 13.76
N CYS A 645 20.43 -14.45 12.89
CA CYS A 645 21.07 -13.19 13.27
C CYS A 645 20.23 -12.40 14.30
N GLN A 646 18.92 -12.34 14.10
CA GLN A 646 18.01 -11.61 14.98
C GLN A 646 17.95 -12.23 16.38
N MET A 647 18.05 -13.55 16.48
CA MET A 647 18.08 -14.28 17.76
C MET A 647 19.47 -14.30 18.41
N GLY A 648 20.46 -13.68 17.77
CA GLY A 648 21.80 -13.55 18.33
C GLY A 648 22.64 -14.81 18.20
N ASP A 649 22.37 -15.65 17.18
CA ASP A 649 23.25 -16.77 16.85
C ASP A 649 24.64 -16.24 16.51
N GLN A 650 25.62 -16.62 17.31
CA GLN A 650 26.96 -16.03 17.21
C GLN A 650 27.67 -16.41 15.91
N GLU A 651 27.44 -17.62 15.41
CA GLU A 651 28.04 -18.06 14.15
C GLU A 651 27.50 -17.25 12.96
N ALA A 652 26.19 -17.06 12.90
CA ALA A 652 25.56 -16.25 11.86
C ALA A 652 25.99 -14.77 11.93
N LEU A 653 26.10 -14.21 13.14
CA LEU A 653 26.59 -12.83 13.35
C LEU A 653 28.07 -12.67 12.98
N ASP A 654 28.91 -13.64 13.30
CA ASP A 654 30.32 -13.62 12.97
C ASP A 654 30.55 -13.76 11.46
N GLN A 655 29.76 -14.60 10.78
CA GLN A 655 29.82 -14.72 9.32
C GLN A 655 29.34 -13.41 8.64
N ALA A 656 28.25 -12.81 9.09
CA ALA A 656 27.80 -11.52 8.58
C ALA A 656 28.86 -10.43 8.78
N SER A 657 29.52 -10.41 9.95
CA SER A 657 30.57 -9.46 10.28
C SER A 657 31.84 -9.67 9.44
N ASP A 658 32.26 -10.92 9.19
CA ASP A 658 33.41 -11.24 8.35
C ASP A 658 33.20 -10.76 6.91
N ILE A 659 32.03 -11.07 6.32
CA ILE A 659 31.70 -10.64 4.96
C ILE A 659 31.62 -9.09 4.91
N PHE A 660 30.98 -8.46 5.88
CA PHE A 660 30.88 -7.01 5.99
C PHE A 660 32.28 -6.35 6.06
N ASN A 661 33.14 -6.82 6.93
CA ASN A 661 34.50 -6.28 7.10
C ASN A 661 35.37 -6.48 5.86
N LYS A 662 35.24 -7.62 5.16
CA LYS A 662 35.91 -7.86 3.88
C LYS A 662 35.46 -6.90 2.80
N TRP A 663 34.13 -6.60 2.75
CA TRP A 663 33.57 -5.67 1.80
C TRP A 663 33.96 -4.21 2.10
N ILE A 664 33.95 -3.79 3.38
CA ILE A 664 34.42 -2.44 3.80
C ILE A 664 35.90 -2.24 3.44
N LYS A 665 36.75 -3.24 3.70
CA LYS A 665 38.20 -3.20 3.38
C LYS A 665 38.49 -3.35 1.87
N GLY A 666 37.46 -3.59 1.04
CA GLY A 666 37.64 -3.78 -0.41
C GLY A 666 38.32 -5.11 -0.80
N THR A 667 38.42 -6.08 0.12
CA THR A 667 38.96 -7.43 -0.16
C THR A 667 38.01 -8.26 -1.01
N ILE A 668 36.69 -7.97 -0.92
CA ILE A 668 35.67 -8.46 -1.85
C ILE A 668 35.03 -7.28 -2.54
N GLY A 669 34.73 -7.40 -3.84
CA GLY A 669 34.16 -6.32 -4.65
C GLY A 669 32.70 -6.04 -4.33
N SER A 670 31.92 -7.09 -4.02
CA SER A 670 30.49 -6.96 -3.68
C SER A 670 30.05 -8.07 -2.74
N VAL A 671 29.00 -7.80 -1.96
CA VAL A 671 28.28 -8.80 -1.17
C VAL A 671 27.26 -9.49 -2.07
N PRO A 672 27.02 -10.83 -1.96
CA PRO A 672 25.98 -11.53 -2.70
C PRO A 672 24.62 -10.82 -2.56
N VAL A 673 23.96 -10.56 -3.67
CA VAL A 673 22.84 -9.61 -3.76
C VAL A 673 21.68 -9.94 -2.82
N ASN A 674 21.33 -11.23 -2.67
CA ASN A 674 20.25 -11.68 -1.77
C ASN A 674 20.66 -11.70 -0.29
N LEU A 675 21.93 -11.49 0.04
CA LEU A 675 22.41 -11.39 1.42
C LEU A 675 22.83 -9.97 1.81
N ARG A 676 22.80 -9.01 0.88
CA ARG A 676 23.27 -7.63 1.14
C ARG A 676 22.59 -6.99 2.33
N LEU A 677 21.27 -7.07 2.40
CA LEU A 677 20.51 -6.45 3.48
C LEU A 677 20.91 -7.04 4.84
N LEU A 678 21.03 -8.36 4.94
CA LEU A 678 21.47 -9.05 6.17
C LEU A 678 22.89 -8.65 6.56
N VAL A 679 23.82 -8.70 5.61
CA VAL A 679 25.24 -8.39 5.86
C VAL A 679 25.42 -6.92 6.23
N TYR A 680 24.75 -5.99 5.54
CA TYR A 680 24.83 -4.56 5.86
C TYR A 680 24.27 -4.26 7.23
N ARG A 681 23.11 -4.83 7.55
CA ARG A 681 22.42 -4.63 8.83
C ARG A 681 23.19 -5.26 9.99
N TYR A 682 23.42 -6.59 9.94
CA TYR A 682 23.97 -7.32 11.07
C TYR A 682 25.51 -7.17 11.17
N GLY A 683 26.19 -6.98 10.05
CA GLY A 683 27.61 -6.63 10.03
C GLY A 683 27.88 -5.28 10.69
N MET A 684 27.10 -4.25 10.34
CA MET A 684 27.17 -2.94 10.99
C MET A 684 26.80 -3.02 12.48
N MET A 685 25.70 -3.72 12.81
CA MET A 685 25.24 -3.85 14.19
C MET A 685 26.22 -4.58 15.09
N ASN A 686 26.88 -5.64 14.60
CA ASN A 686 27.75 -6.51 15.40
C ASN A 686 29.23 -6.09 15.39
N SER A 687 29.73 -5.55 14.29
CA SER A 687 31.16 -5.19 14.13
C SER A 687 31.40 -3.77 13.57
N GLY A 688 30.36 -2.96 13.40
CA GLY A 688 30.48 -1.63 12.86
C GLY A 688 31.29 -0.67 13.73
N THR A 689 32.20 0.08 13.10
CA THR A 689 32.97 1.16 13.69
C THR A 689 32.57 2.49 13.01
N GLU A 690 33.00 3.62 13.59
CA GLU A 690 32.79 4.94 12.96
C GLU A 690 33.44 5.00 11.57
N GLU A 691 34.64 4.42 11.39
CA GLU A 691 35.32 4.33 10.11
C GLU A 691 34.50 3.50 9.09
N SER A 692 34.02 2.32 9.48
CA SER A 692 33.22 1.49 8.58
C SER A 692 31.88 2.15 8.22
N TRP A 693 31.28 2.88 9.17
CA TRP A 693 30.07 3.65 8.92
C TRP A 693 30.31 4.76 7.91
N GLU A 694 31.41 5.53 8.05
CA GLU A 694 31.75 6.60 7.10
C GLU A 694 31.99 6.04 5.69
N ILE A 695 32.72 4.91 5.56
CA ILE A 695 32.93 4.24 4.27
C ILE A 695 31.58 3.84 3.66
N MET A 696 30.67 3.25 4.46
CA MET A 696 29.33 2.89 3.99
C MET A 696 28.50 4.11 3.60
N PHE A 697 28.62 5.22 4.34
CA PHE A 697 27.94 6.47 4.04
C PHE A 697 28.41 7.06 2.70
N GLN A 698 29.71 7.03 2.41
CA GLN A 698 30.24 7.44 1.11
C GLN A 698 29.75 6.54 -0.03
N LYS A 699 29.62 5.22 0.21
CA LYS A 699 29.01 4.30 -0.75
C LYS A 699 27.54 4.63 -0.98
N TYR A 700 26.78 4.98 0.05
CA TYR A 700 25.40 5.45 -0.06
C TYR A 700 25.29 6.71 -0.94
N LEU A 701 26.15 7.70 -0.71
CA LEU A 701 26.16 8.95 -1.50
C LEU A 701 26.48 8.70 -2.97
N SER A 702 27.38 7.77 -3.27
CA SER A 702 27.83 7.45 -4.63
C SER A 702 26.97 6.40 -5.35
N ALA A 703 26.13 5.67 -4.65
CA ALA A 703 25.27 4.64 -5.26
C ALA A 703 24.27 5.24 -6.23
N THR A 704 24.08 4.63 -7.37
CA THR A 704 23.17 5.08 -8.44
C THR A 704 21.87 4.27 -8.49
N LEU A 705 21.90 3.01 -8.02
CA LEU A 705 20.72 2.16 -7.97
C LEU A 705 19.91 2.43 -6.68
N ALA A 706 18.67 2.84 -6.81
CA ALA A 706 17.80 3.18 -5.68
C ALA A 706 17.62 2.04 -4.67
N GLN A 707 17.52 0.79 -5.15
CA GLN A 707 17.40 -0.41 -4.29
C GLN A 707 18.67 -0.68 -3.48
N GLU A 708 19.84 -0.36 -4.01
CA GLU A 708 21.10 -0.45 -3.26
C GLU A 708 21.19 0.67 -2.22
N LYS A 709 20.79 1.90 -2.58
CA LYS A 709 20.69 3.00 -1.63
C LYS A 709 19.81 2.66 -0.42
N ASP A 710 18.66 2.04 -0.63
CA ASP A 710 17.76 1.64 0.44
C ASP A 710 18.43 0.62 1.40
N LYS A 711 19.14 -0.40 0.87
CA LYS A 711 19.87 -1.38 1.69
C LYS A 711 21.00 -0.74 2.49
N LEU A 712 21.76 0.16 1.85
CA LEU A 712 22.83 0.90 2.52
C LEU A 712 22.29 1.79 3.63
N LEU A 713 21.17 2.46 3.39
CA LEU A 713 20.49 3.31 4.37
C LEU A 713 20.06 2.50 5.60
N TYR A 714 19.49 1.31 5.38
CA TYR A 714 19.14 0.42 6.48
C TYR A 714 20.37 -0.07 7.26
N GLY A 715 21.47 -0.40 6.56
CA GLY A 715 22.72 -0.75 7.19
C GLY A 715 23.27 0.38 8.06
N LEU A 716 23.30 1.61 7.56
CA LEU A 716 23.70 2.81 8.31
C LEU A 716 22.87 3.04 9.57
N ALA A 717 21.55 2.85 9.48
CA ALA A 717 20.62 2.98 10.60
C ALA A 717 20.74 1.83 11.63
N SER A 718 21.52 0.80 11.34
CA SER A 718 21.73 -0.36 12.24
C SER A 718 22.93 -0.22 13.17
N VAL A 719 23.67 0.89 13.09
CA VAL A 719 24.84 1.16 13.98
C VAL A 719 24.40 1.36 15.43
N LYS A 720 25.20 0.87 16.38
CA LYS A 720 24.94 1.07 17.83
C LYS A 720 25.41 2.42 18.37
N ASN A 721 26.05 3.25 17.56
CA ASN A 721 26.54 4.57 17.97
C ASN A 721 25.44 5.63 17.85
N ILE A 722 24.98 6.15 18.97
CA ILE A 722 23.90 7.16 19.06
C ILE A 722 24.24 8.47 18.33
N HIS A 723 25.52 8.88 18.29
CA HIS A 723 25.92 10.10 17.58
C HIS A 723 25.80 9.93 16.07
N LEU A 724 26.10 8.75 15.54
CA LEU A 724 25.96 8.45 14.12
C LEU A 724 24.48 8.32 13.73
N LEU A 725 23.65 7.72 14.60
CA LEU A 725 22.19 7.68 14.39
C LEU A 725 21.60 9.09 14.37
N HIS A 726 22.00 9.95 15.31
CA HIS A 726 21.56 11.35 15.32
C HIS A 726 22.01 12.10 14.06
N ARG A 727 23.29 11.94 13.65
CA ARG A 727 23.82 12.53 12.41
C ARG A 727 23.00 12.09 11.18
N LEU A 728 22.59 10.83 11.15
CA LEU A 728 21.79 10.28 10.06
C LEU A 728 20.38 10.89 10.03
N LEU A 729 19.73 11.03 11.19
CA LEU A 729 18.42 11.71 11.29
C LEU A 729 18.51 13.19 10.88
N GLU A 730 19.55 13.91 11.31
CA GLU A 730 19.75 15.32 10.89
C GLU A 730 20.03 15.46 9.40
N ALA A 731 20.63 14.45 8.76
CA ALA A 731 20.86 14.44 7.30
C ALA A 731 19.54 14.45 6.50
N THR A 732 18.41 14.03 7.08
CA THR A 732 17.10 14.10 6.44
C THR A 732 16.64 15.50 6.10
N LYS A 733 17.20 16.52 6.76
CA LYS A 733 16.92 17.93 6.49
C LYS A 733 17.56 18.44 5.20
N ASN A 734 18.47 17.66 4.62
CA ASN A 734 19.15 17.98 3.37
C ASN A 734 18.73 17.01 2.25
N GLU A 735 17.91 17.47 1.32
CA GLU A 735 17.37 16.67 0.19
C GLU A 735 18.46 16.12 -0.74
N SER A 736 19.64 16.77 -0.78
CA SER A 736 20.78 16.25 -1.57
C SER A 736 21.44 15.02 -0.94
N ILE A 737 21.20 14.75 0.34
CA ILE A 737 21.68 13.58 1.09
C ILE A 737 20.57 12.53 1.17
N ILE A 738 19.45 12.88 1.80
CA ILE A 738 18.29 12.00 1.96
C ILE A 738 17.11 12.58 1.18
N ARG A 739 16.64 11.88 0.17
CA ARG A 739 15.48 12.30 -0.64
C ARG A 739 14.24 12.43 0.24
N SER A 740 13.34 13.32 -0.13
CA SER A 740 12.09 13.55 0.61
C SER A 740 11.25 12.28 0.77
N GLN A 741 11.20 11.42 -0.24
CA GLN A 741 10.51 10.11 -0.19
C GLN A 741 11.08 9.15 0.86
N ASP A 742 12.36 9.26 1.22
CA ASP A 742 13.08 8.29 2.06
C ASP A 742 13.16 8.70 3.54
N VAL A 743 12.76 9.93 3.87
CA VAL A 743 12.84 10.49 5.23
C VAL A 743 12.09 9.62 6.24
N PHE A 744 10.82 9.30 5.99
CA PHE A 744 10.00 8.52 6.93
C PHE A 744 10.47 7.07 7.04
N THR A 745 10.95 6.49 5.94
CA THR A 745 11.56 5.16 5.93
C THR A 745 12.81 5.13 6.79
N LEU A 746 13.65 6.15 6.69
CA LEU A 746 14.86 6.25 7.51
C LEU A 746 14.53 6.36 9.00
N VAL A 747 13.58 7.21 9.39
CA VAL A 747 13.15 7.33 10.79
C VAL A 747 12.63 5.98 11.31
N GLN A 748 11.90 5.24 10.48
CA GLN A 748 11.45 3.89 10.81
C GLN A 748 12.61 2.89 10.93
N TYR A 749 13.63 2.95 10.08
CA TYR A 749 14.81 2.10 10.21
C TYR A 749 15.56 2.37 11.51
N VAL A 750 15.76 3.63 11.86
CA VAL A 750 16.37 4.02 13.15
C VAL A 750 15.58 3.47 14.32
N SER A 751 14.24 3.53 14.28
CA SER A 751 13.36 3.06 15.37
C SER A 751 13.46 1.55 15.65
N ARG A 752 14.05 0.77 14.75
CA ARG A 752 14.19 -0.69 14.89
C ARG A 752 15.36 -1.15 15.75
N SER A 753 16.26 -0.25 16.14
CA SER A 753 17.34 -0.54 17.10
C SER A 753 16.91 -0.13 18.52
N SER A 754 17.50 -0.77 19.54
CA SER A 754 17.20 -0.45 20.94
C SER A 754 17.41 1.02 21.27
N ASP A 755 18.56 1.57 20.87
CA ASP A 755 18.93 2.97 21.13
C ASP A 755 18.15 3.93 20.22
N GLY A 756 17.91 3.53 18.97
CA GLY A 756 17.21 4.29 17.97
C GLY A 756 15.70 4.39 18.22
N LYS A 757 15.10 3.42 18.93
CA LYS A 757 13.64 3.42 19.23
C LYS A 757 13.20 4.70 19.94
N ILE A 758 13.91 5.10 20.97
CA ILE A 758 13.64 6.34 21.72
C ILE A 758 14.03 7.56 20.90
N MET A 759 15.19 7.52 20.22
CA MET A 759 15.70 8.63 19.44
C MET A 759 14.78 9.00 18.25
N ALA A 760 14.19 8.01 17.58
CA ALA A 760 13.28 8.25 16.46
C ALA A 760 12.02 9.03 16.93
N TRP A 761 11.45 8.64 18.08
CA TRP A 761 10.32 9.34 18.69
C TRP A 761 10.69 10.77 19.09
N ASP A 762 11.79 10.93 19.83
CA ASP A 762 12.23 12.24 20.31
C ASP A 762 12.58 13.17 19.13
N TRP A 763 13.26 12.66 18.10
CA TRP A 763 13.56 13.43 16.90
C TRP A 763 12.27 13.86 16.16
N MET A 764 11.31 12.95 15.97
CA MET A 764 10.03 13.25 15.30
C MET A 764 9.27 14.33 16.07
N THR A 765 9.13 14.22 17.39
CA THR A 765 8.38 15.17 18.21
C THR A 765 9.04 16.55 18.26
N LEU A 766 10.35 16.61 18.36
CA LEU A 766 11.12 17.85 18.33
C LEU A 766 11.09 18.57 16.97
N ASN A 767 10.92 17.82 15.89
CA ASN A 767 10.87 18.37 14.52
C ASN A 767 9.46 18.36 13.92
N TRP A 768 8.40 18.20 14.74
CA TRP A 768 7.03 18.05 14.23
C TRP A 768 6.59 19.23 13.35
N ASP A 769 6.79 20.45 13.78
CA ASP A 769 6.42 21.65 13.01
C ASP A 769 7.20 21.75 11.69
N TYR A 770 8.48 21.38 11.69
CA TYR A 770 9.27 21.30 10.48
C TYR A 770 8.71 20.25 9.51
N LEU A 771 8.33 19.08 9.99
CA LEU A 771 7.76 18.00 9.18
C LEU A 771 6.40 18.40 8.59
N VAL A 772 5.54 19.01 9.41
CA VAL A 772 4.23 19.53 8.95
C VAL A 772 4.41 20.63 7.90
N ASN A 773 5.37 21.53 8.09
CA ASN A 773 5.64 22.59 7.11
C ASN A 773 6.20 22.06 5.80
N ARG A 774 6.99 20.98 5.85
CA ARG A 774 7.60 20.38 4.66
C ARG A 774 6.63 19.48 3.88
N TYR A 775 5.83 18.63 4.57
CA TYR A 775 5.00 17.59 3.93
C TYR A 775 3.50 17.89 3.96
N THR A 776 3.06 18.83 4.77
CA THR A 776 1.67 19.14 5.16
C THR A 776 1.09 18.12 6.16
N ILE A 777 0.11 18.59 6.96
CA ILE A 777 -0.55 17.73 7.98
C ILE A 777 -1.39 16.61 7.35
N ASN A 778 -1.79 16.76 6.08
CA ASN A 778 -2.57 15.78 5.34
C ASN A 778 -1.71 14.80 4.53
N ASP A 779 -0.37 14.87 4.63
CA ASP A 779 0.51 13.87 4.03
C ASP A 779 0.31 12.52 4.69
N ARG A 780 0.05 11.49 3.87
CA ARG A 780 -0.22 10.11 4.30
C ARG A 780 0.94 9.51 5.09
N ASN A 781 2.17 9.71 4.64
CA ASN A 781 3.35 9.14 5.29
C ASN A 781 3.67 9.83 6.62
N LEU A 782 3.52 11.16 6.70
CA LEU A 782 3.65 11.90 7.96
C LEU A 782 2.57 11.48 8.96
N GLY A 783 1.31 11.36 8.51
CA GLY A 783 0.21 10.91 9.38
C GLY A 783 0.44 9.53 9.99
N ARG A 784 1.12 8.63 9.28
CA ARG A 784 1.44 7.26 9.74
C ARG A 784 2.74 7.14 10.50
N LEU A 785 3.61 8.13 10.45
CA LEU A 785 4.93 8.04 11.09
C LEU A 785 4.87 7.70 12.58
N PRO A 786 4.02 8.34 13.41
CA PRO A 786 3.91 7.99 14.83
C PRO A 786 3.57 6.52 15.06
N ALA A 787 2.60 5.98 14.29
CA ALA A 787 2.21 4.57 14.38
C ALA A 787 3.36 3.62 13.98
N ARG A 788 4.06 3.92 12.88
CA ARG A 788 5.14 3.07 12.35
C ARG A 788 6.34 2.94 13.28
N ILE A 789 6.65 3.97 14.06
CA ILE A 789 7.83 3.96 14.96
C ILE A 789 7.51 3.52 16.38
N THR A 790 6.23 3.26 16.71
CA THR A 790 5.79 2.87 18.06
C THR A 790 5.19 1.45 18.12
N THR A 791 5.24 0.68 17.04
CA THR A 791 4.64 -0.68 16.96
C THR A 791 5.13 -1.63 18.05
N THR A 792 6.34 -1.43 18.56
CA THR A 792 6.96 -2.26 19.60
C THR A 792 6.99 -1.61 20.98
N TYR A 793 6.29 -0.50 21.18
CA TYR A 793 6.13 0.11 22.48
C TYR A 793 5.26 -0.79 23.36
N SER A 794 5.68 -0.99 24.62
CA SER A 794 5.04 -1.93 25.55
C SER A 794 5.09 -1.47 27.02
N SER A 795 5.29 -0.16 27.27
CA SER A 795 5.33 0.39 28.63
C SER A 795 4.38 1.58 28.81
N ASN A 796 3.87 1.75 30.04
CA ASN A 796 3.01 2.87 30.40
C ASN A 796 3.67 4.25 30.20
N LEU A 797 4.99 4.35 30.35
CA LEU A 797 5.73 5.60 30.10
C LEU A 797 5.70 5.97 28.60
N GLN A 798 5.88 4.97 27.73
CA GLN A 798 5.82 5.19 26.28
C GLN A 798 4.41 5.58 25.85
N LEU A 799 3.38 4.92 26.37
CA LEU A 799 1.98 5.26 26.12
C LEU A 799 1.68 6.71 26.57
N TRP A 800 2.10 7.08 27.76
CA TRP A 800 1.92 8.44 28.29
C TRP A 800 2.59 9.50 27.41
N LYS A 801 3.82 9.24 26.90
CA LYS A 801 4.51 10.15 25.96
C LYS A 801 3.69 10.35 24.69
N MET A 802 3.09 9.29 24.15
CA MET A 802 2.27 9.37 22.94
C MET A 802 0.99 10.17 23.21
N GLU A 803 0.25 9.86 24.26
CA GLU A 803 -0.98 10.57 24.63
C GLU A 803 -0.71 12.07 24.88
N HIS A 804 0.40 12.39 25.57
CA HIS A 804 0.80 13.77 25.83
C HIS A 804 1.13 14.53 24.54
N PHE A 805 1.92 13.93 23.64
CA PHE A 805 2.26 14.53 22.35
C PHE A 805 1.00 14.79 21.50
N PHE A 806 0.09 13.82 21.43
CA PHE A 806 -1.14 13.97 20.64
C PHE A 806 -2.08 15.03 21.24
N ALA A 807 -2.09 15.18 22.56
CA ALA A 807 -2.85 16.24 23.24
C ALA A 807 -2.28 17.66 22.95
N LEU A 808 -0.95 17.77 22.82
CA LEU A 808 -0.29 19.04 22.43
C LEU A 808 -0.50 19.39 20.95
N HIS A 809 -0.66 18.37 20.10
CA HIS A 809 -0.87 18.51 18.65
C HIS A 809 -2.22 17.87 18.22
N PRO A 810 -3.37 18.46 18.62
CA PRO A 810 -4.69 17.86 18.44
C PRO A 810 -5.11 17.77 16.97
N ASN A 811 -4.62 18.66 16.11
CA ASN A 811 -4.83 18.55 14.67
C ASN A 811 -3.95 17.41 14.11
N ALA A 812 -4.58 16.30 13.79
CA ALA A 812 -3.89 15.12 13.27
C ALA A 812 -3.89 15.04 11.74
N GLY A 813 -4.77 15.78 11.05
CA GLY A 813 -4.95 15.66 9.59
C GLY A 813 -5.17 14.20 9.17
N ALA A 814 -4.42 13.73 8.19
CA ALA A 814 -4.46 12.33 7.75
C ALA A 814 -3.99 11.30 8.80
N GLY A 815 -3.41 11.76 9.90
CA GLY A 815 -2.93 10.93 11.01
C GLY A 815 -3.98 10.59 12.08
N GLU A 816 -5.23 11.04 11.96
CA GLU A 816 -6.22 10.85 13.03
C GLU A 816 -6.50 9.38 13.33
N MET A 817 -6.81 8.58 12.32
CA MET A 817 -7.01 7.14 12.48
C MET A 817 -5.72 6.41 12.88
N PRO A 818 -4.56 6.63 12.21
CA PRO A 818 -3.29 6.06 12.62
C PRO A 818 -2.90 6.33 14.08
N ARG A 819 -3.18 7.52 14.63
CA ARG A 819 -2.91 7.83 16.04
C ARG A 819 -3.76 6.99 17.00
N LYS A 820 -5.05 6.81 16.70
CA LYS A 820 -5.96 5.95 17.49
C LYS A 820 -5.47 4.50 17.50
N GLN A 821 -5.12 3.98 16.32
CA GLN A 821 -4.58 2.63 16.14
C GLN A 821 -3.24 2.46 16.89
N ALA A 822 -2.36 3.45 16.82
CA ALA A 822 -1.08 3.41 17.54
C ALA A 822 -1.26 3.34 19.05
N LEU A 823 -2.15 4.14 19.64
CA LEU A 823 -2.44 4.12 21.07
C LEU A 823 -3.05 2.77 21.50
N GLU A 824 -3.99 2.25 20.72
CA GLU A 824 -4.58 0.92 20.98
C GLU A 824 -3.55 -0.19 20.88
N THR A 825 -2.70 -0.18 19.86
CA THR A 825 -1.60 -1.16 19.70
C THR A 825 -0.68 -1.17 20.91
N VAL A 826 -0.27 0.00 21.41
CA VAL A 826 0.61 0.08 22.59
C VAL A 826 -0.10 -0.41 23.86
N LYS A 827 -1.39 -0.09 24.05
CA LYS A 827 -2.19 -0.64 25.17
C LYS A 827 -2.26 -2.18 25.08
N ASN A 828 -2.55 -2.72 23.92
CA ASN A 828 -2.59 -4.17 23.69
C ASN A 828 -1.22 -4.82 23.96
N ASN A 829 -0.11 -4.18 23.58
CA ASN A 829 1.23 -4.68 23.87
C ASN A 829 1.52 -4.72 25.38
N ILE A 830 1.15 -3.67 26.12
CA ILE A 830 1.32 -3.62 27.58
C ILE A 830 0.56 -4.79 28.24
N GLU A 831 -0.71 -4.94 27.90
CA GLU A 831 -1.54 -6.01 28.45
C GLU A 831 -1.07 -7.40 28.03
N TRP A 832 -0.58 -7.53 26.81
CA TRP A 832 0.01 -8.77 26.31
C TRP A 832 1.22 -9.19 27.16
N VAL A 833 2.13 -8.26 27.44
CA VAL A 833 3.30 -8.50 28.29
C VAL A 833 2.87 -8.91 29.70
N GLU A 834 1.91 -8.20 30.29
CA GLU A 834 1.40 -8.52 31.61
C GLU A 834 0.80 -9.92 31.73
N ARG A 835 0.08 -10.37 30.69
CA ARG A 835 -0.58 -11.68 30.68
C ARG A 835 0.37 -12.85 30.40
N ASN A 836 1.31 -12.68 29.46
CA ASN A 836 1.98 -13.84 28.86
C ASN A 836 3.43 -14.02 29.30
N LYS A 837 4.08 -12.98 29.84
CA LYS A 837 5.52 -13.06 30.13
C LYS A 837 5.90 -14.17 31.11
N ASP A 838 5.10 -14.40 32.16
CA ASP A 838 5.42 -15.39 33.18
C ASP A 838 5.22 -16.83 32.68
N GLU A 839 4.23 -17.08 31.86
CA GLU A 839 4.03 -18.37 31.17
C GLU A 839 5.18 -18.66 30.21
N ILE A 840 5.51 -17.69 29.35
CA ILE A 840 6.63 -17.83 28.40
C ILE A 840 7.94 -18.10 29.14
N ARG A 841 8.20 -17.36 30.22
CA ARG A 841 9.38 -17.51 31.06
C ARG A 841 9.44 -18.92 31.64
N PHE A 842 8.36 -19.40 32.23
CA PHE A 842 8.28 -20.73 32.80
C PHE A 842 8.55 -21.82 31.75
N TRP A 843 8.00 -21.67 30.56
CA TRP A 843 8.24 -22.64 29.49
C TRP A 843 9.72 -22.64 29.05
N LEU A 844 10.30 -21.43 28.85
CA LEU A 844 11.71 -21.29 28.45
C LEU A 844 12.67 -21.90 29.48
N GLU A 845 12.48 -21.63 30.76
CA GLU A 845 13.32 -22.14 31.84
C GLU A 845 13.27 -23.69 31.94
N ASN A 846 12.14 -24.32 31.59
CA ASN A 846 11.97 -25.76 31.67
C ASN A 846 12.28 -26.52 30.37
N ASN A 847 12.36 -25.85 29.25
CA ASN A 847 12.52 -26.50 27.94
C ASN A 847 13.79 -26.07 27.18
N VAL A 848 14.49 -25.05 27.64
CA VAL A 848 15.70 -24.51 27.02
C VAL A 848 16.85 -24.61 28.05
N SER A 849 17.74 -25.57 27.84
CA SER A 849 18.94 -25.78 28.67
C SER A 849 20.22 -25.32 28.00
#